data_7b40043fd4aeec30c308904cfc085327
#
_entry.id   7b40043fd4aeec30c308904cfc085327
#
_cell.length_a   1.000
_cell.length_b   1.000
_cell.length_c   1.000
_cell.angle_alpha   90.00
_cell.angle_beta   90.00
_cell.angle_gamma   90.00
#
_symmetry.space_group_name_H-M   'P 1'
#
loop_
_entity.id
_entity.type
_entity.pdbx_description
1 polymer ?
#
loop_
_entity_poly.entity_id
_entity_poly.type
_entity_poly.pdbx_seq_one_letter_code
_entity_poly.pdbx_strand_id
1 'polypeptide(L)'
;SYPFCWRCDTPLIYYARESWYIKMTDVKDKLIKNNNTVQWYPESIGKGRFGDWLENVQDWAVSRNRYWGTPLNIWECECGHRHAIGSIAELKEMSGTCPDDIELHRPYVDQVTITCPHCGKEMHRVPEVIDCWFDSGSMPFAQHHYPFENKELFESQFPADFISEAVDQTRGWFYSLLAISTLLFDKAPFKNVLVQGLVQDENGQKMSKSKGNAVDPMEALQKFGADPLRWYFYTNSAPWLPSRFHEKAVVEGQKKFFSTLWNTYAFFVMYANIVNFDPTQHRLEDCKLTVMDKWLLSRLNTTVKAVDDNLSAYKVPEAARALQDFVDEMSNWYVRRSRPRFWAQAESDDRTAAFMTLYTALVSTAKVAAPMAPFMSEEIYRNLVCSVDKSAPESVHLCLYPAYEESRVDKQLEAEMDEVLQVVTLGRAARNLSNLKNRQPLQALYTDANSGLGQLYTDIIKQELNVKDVQFLTDMSQFTAYTFKPQLKLLGKKLGKRLNDARQALQELDGSAAKKELDATGVLQLSLPDGDIALTAEELLIETAQKEGYTSVSDRGVTVVLDTALTEELIREGFVREIISKLQTMRKEAGFNVTDHIQVYCQGSEKVQQVLEENQEAILHDVLGDACHFDALEGYTAQQDVNGETVTFGVKRV
;
A
#
# COMPACT_ATOMS: atom_id res chain seq x y z
N SER A 1 -23.41 34.77 13.01
CA SER A 1 -22.14 35.00 13.72
C SER A 1 -21.51 36.26 13.18
N TYR A 2 -20.98 37.09 14.04
CA TYR A 2 -20.28 38.32 13.65
C TYR A 2 -18.87 37.95 13.12
N PRO A 3 -18.38 38.57 12.05
CA PRO A 3 -17.05 38.28 11.53
C PRO A 3 -15.94 38.90 12.37
N PHE A 4 -14.90 38.11 12.62
CA PHE A 4 -13.69 38.51 13.32
C PHE A 4 -12.47 38.34 12.43
N CYS A 5 -11.43 39.12 12.67
CA CYS A 5 -10.14 38.96 11.99
C CYS A 5 -9.54 37.62 12.37
N TRP A 6 -9.26 36.78 11.40
CA TRP A 6 -8.70 35.45 11.60
C TRP A 6 -7.31 35.44 12.26
N ARG A 7 -6.64 36.58 12.28
CA ARG A 7 -5.28 36.74 12.79
C ARG A 7 -5.19 37.26 14.21
N CYS A 8 -6.08 38.21 14.58
CA CYS A 8 -6.02 38.90 15.87
C CYS A 8 -7.36 38.89 16.64
N ASP A 9 -8.37 38.16 16.13
CA ASP A 9 -9.69 38.02 16.73
C ASP A 9 -10.43 39.36 17.05
N THR A 10 -10.01 40.46 16.43
CA THR A 10 -10.72 41.73 16.54
C THR A 10 -11.98 41.69 15.68
N PRO A 11 -13.12 42.28 16.16
CA PRO A 11 -14.33 42.40 15.36
C PRO A 11 -14.06 43.23 14.09
N LEU A 12 -14.61 42.77 12.96
CA LEU A 12 -14.53 43.49 11.69
C LEU A 12 -15.72 44.43 11.56
N ILE A 13 -15.52 45.59 10.93
CA ILE A 13 -16.60 46.55 10.60
C ILE A 13 -16.88 46.47 9.10
N TYR A 14 -18.15 46.68 8.74
CA TYR A 14 -18.59 46.84 7.35
C TYR A 14 -18.69 48.32 7.00
N TYR A 15 -18.10 48.73 5.88
CA TYR A 15 -18.28 50.07 5.30
C TYR A 15 -18.24 49.97 3.78
N ALA A 16 -18.98 50.87 3.13
CA ALA A 16 -19.03 50.96 1.68
C ALA A 16 -17.74 51.60 1.14
N ARG A 17 -17.25 51.04 0.04
CA ARG A 17 -16.05 51.50 -0.65
C ARG A 17 -16.18 51.31 -2.14
N GLU A 18 -15.70 52.24 -2.93
CA GLU A 18 -15.55 52.08 -4.36
C GLU A 18 -14.49 51.04 -4.65
N SER A 19 -14.73 50.19 -5.63
CA SER A 19 -13.85 49.08 -6.05
C SER A 19 -14.03 48.78 -7.53
N TRP A 20 -12.97 48.27 -8.14
CA TRP A 20 -13.03 47.78 -9.50
C TRP A 20 -13.53 46.33 -9.48
N TYR A 21 -14.42 45.99 -10.42
CA TYR A 21 -15.04 44.68 -10.54
C TYR A 21 -14.87 44.13 -11.95
N ILE A 22 -14.60 42.86 -12.04
CA ILE A 22 -14.81 42.06 -13.27
C ILE A 22 -16.21 41.46 -13.19
N LYS A 23 -17.02 41.69 -14.22
CA LYS A 23 -18.42 41.22 -14.26
C LYS A 23 -18.49 39.74 -14.60
N MET A 24 -18.22 38.90 -13.62
CA MET A 24 -18.18 37.43 -13.77
C MET A 24 -19.55 36.84 -14.07
N THR A 25 -20.61 37.50 -13.65
CA THR A 25 -21.99 37.10 -13.93
C THR A 25 -22.30 37.02 -15.42
N ASP A 26 -21.66 37.81 -16.28
CA ASP A 26 -21.83 37.80 -17.73
C ASP A 26 -21.20 36.56 -18.41
N VAL A 27 -20.24 35.91 -17.77
CA VAL A 27 -19.55 34.73 -18.28
C VAL A 27 -19.88 33.45 -17.52
N LYS A 28 -20.88 33.48 -16.64
CA LYS A 28 -21.30 32.35 -15.79
C LYS A 28 -21.49 31.04 -16.59
N ASP A 29 -22.26 31.08 -17.68
CA ASP A 29 -22.54 29.90 -18.48
C ASP A 29 -21.27 29.31 -19.13
N LYS A 30 -20.31 30.18 -19.49
CA LYS A 30 -19.01 29.76 -20.02
C LYS A 30 -18.15 29.11 -18.92
N LEU A 31 -18.16 29.65 -17.70
CA LEU A 31 -17.46 29.05 -16.55
C LEU A 31 -17.96 27.64 -16.27
N ILE A 32 -19.28 27.45 -16.24
CA ILE A 32 -19.92 26.15 -16.01
C ILE A 32 -19.57 25.19 -17.16
N LYS A 33 -19.68 25.64 -18.41
CA LYS A 33 -19.32 24.85 -19.59
C LYS A 33 -17.86 24.39 -19.52
N ASN A 34 -16.93 25.31 -19.24
CA ASN A 34 -15.51 24.99 -19.15
C ASN A 34 -15.20 24.07 -17.99
N ASN A 35 -15.81 24.27 -16.82
CA ASN A 35 -15.67 23.35 -15.69
C ASN A 35 -16.11 21.92 -16.03
N ASN A 36 -17.17 21.76 -16.83
CA ASN A 36 -17.66 20.44 -17.26
C ASN A 36 -16.71 19.70 -18.21
N THR A 37 -15.68 20.35 -18.75
CA THR A 37 -14.62 19.71 -19.55
C THR A 37 -13.47 19.18 -18.69
N VAL A 38 -13.43 19.52 -17.40
CA VAL A 38 -12.37 19.16 -16.46
C VAL A 38 -12.70 17.84 -15.77
N GLN A 39 -11.72 16.95 -15.70
CA GLN A 39 -11.80 15.72 -14.92
C GLN A 39 -11.40 15.98 -13.47
N TRP A 40 -12.38 15.91 -12.57
CA TRP A 40 -12.16 16.12 -11.13
C TRP A 40 -12.01 14.81 -10.38
N TYR A 41 -11.04 14.76 -9.48
CA TYR A 41 -10.82 13.68 -8.53
C TYR A 41 -10.91 14.21 -7.08
N PRO A 42 -12.03 13.94 -6.36
CA PRO A 42 -13.23 13.22 -6.79
C PRO A 42 -14.18 14.10 -7.64
N GLU A 43 -14.94 13.46 -8.51
CA GLU A 43 -15.93 14.12 -9.40
C GLU A 43 -16.94 14.98 -8.62
N SER A 44 -17.29 14.56 -7.42
CA SER A 44 -18.23 15.26 -6.53
C SER A 44 -17.79 16.68 -6.15
N ILE A 45 -16.50 17.00 -6.18
CA ILE A 45 -16.00 18.36 -5.92
C ILE A 45 -16.29 19.26 -7.12
N GLY A 46 -16.02 18.80 -8.33
CA GLY A 46 -16.25 19.56 -9.55
C GLY A 46 -17.72 19.86 -9.81
N LYS A 47 -18.59 18.86 -9.60
CA LYS A 47 -20.05 18.99 -9.77
C LYS A 47 -20.75 19.68 -8.59
N GLY A 48 -20.35 19.34 -7.36
CA GLY A 48 -20.93 19.90 -6.14
C GLY A 48 -20.25 21.19 -5.72
N ARG A 49 -19.35 21.11 -4.70
CA ARG A 49 -18.76 22.31 -4.07
C ARG A 49 -18.27 23.39 -5.03
N PHE A 50 -17.60 23.02 -6.12
CA PHE A 50 -17.10 23.98 -7.11
C PHE A 50 -18.18 24.35 -8.12
N GLY A 51 -18.95 23.38 -8.62
CA GLY A 51 -20.09 23.64 -9.51
C GLY A 51 -21.14 24.57 -8.90
N ASP A 52 -21.55 24.27 -7.65
CA ASP A 52 -22.48 25.14 -6.91
C ASP A 52 -21.94 26.57 -6.72
N TRP A 53 -20.63 26.71 -6.54
CA TRP A 53 -19.99 28.02 -6.48
C TRP A 53 -20.10 28.78 -7.80
N LEU A 54 -19.87 28.11 -8.94
CA LEU A 54 -19.98 28.72 -10.26
C LEU A 54 -21.43 29.07 -10.64
N GLU A 55 -22.39 28.24 -10.20
CA GLU A 55 -23.81 28.55 -10.40
C GLU A 55 -24.26 29.80 -9.64
N ASN A 56 -23.59 30.10 -8.54
CA ASN A 56 -23.89 31.27 -7.70
C ASN A 56 -22.76 32.32 -7.76
N VAL A 57 -22.03 32.36 -8.88
CA VAL A 57 -20.90 33.26 -9.05
C VAL A 57 -21.32 34.71 -8.90
N GLN A 58 -20.53 35.50 -8.18
CA GLN A 58 -20.67 36.96 -8.00
C GLN A 58 -19.60 37.68 -8.78
N ASP A 59 -19.83 38.96 -9.07
CA ASP A 59 -18.84 39.80 -9.69
C ASP A 59 -17.59 39.93 -8.81
N TRP A 60 -16.42 39.82 -9.42
CA TRP A 60 -15.15 39.71 -8.70
C TRP A 60 -14.57 41.10 -8.44
N ALA A 61 -14.56 41.55 -7.18
CA ALA A 61 -13.89 42.74 -6.73
C ALA A 61 -12.36 42.56 -6.80
N VAL A 62 -11.71 43.11 -7.83
CA VAL A 62 -10.29 42.88 -8.12
C VAL A 62 -9.34 43.95 -7.58
N SER A 63 -9.83 45.13 -7.15
CA SER A 63 -8.96 46.19 -6.63
C SER A 63 -8.67 46.01 -5.12
N ARG A 64 -7.44 46.33 -4.73
CA ARG A 64 -7.01 46.39 -3.33
C ARG A 64 -6.32 47.69 -3.03
N ASN A 65 -6.63 48.26 -1.87
CA ASN A 65 -5.92 49.45 -1.38
C ASN A 65 -4.73 49.04 -0.54
N ARG A 66 -3.64 48.76 -1.23
CA ARG A 66 -2.37 48.35 -0.62
C ARG A 66 -1.22 49.03 -1.31
N TYR A 67 -0.10 49.17 -0.59
CA TYR A 67 1.09 49.79 -1.16
C TYR A 67 1.77 48.79 -2.13
N TRP A 68 1.97 47.57 -1.71
CA TRP A 68 2.62 46.53 -2.52
C TRP A 68 1.60 45.60 -3.21
N GLY A 69 1.84 45.33 -4.45
CA GLY A 69 1.06 44.46 -5.34
C GLY A 69 1.20 44.92 -6.78
N THR A 70 0.64 44.19 -7.72
CA THR A 70 0.58 44.56 -9.15
C THR A 70 -0.35 45.78 -9.33
N PRO A 71 0.14 46.93 -9.75
CA PRO A 71 -0.71 48.13 -9.96
C PRO A 71 -1.76 47.87 -11.05
N LEU A 72 -2.99 48.37 -10.82
CA LEU A 72 -3.99 48.38 -11.87
C LEU A 72 -3.50 49.27 -13.03
N ASN A 73 -3.52 48.73 -14.23
CA ASN A 73 -3.04 49.40 -15.44
C ASN A 73 -4.09 50.32 -16.07
N ILE A 74 -4.82 51.11 -15.25
CA ILE A 74 -5.90 51.97 -15.67
C ILE A 74 -5.53 53.42 -15.34
N TRP A 75 -5.64 54.31 -16.34
CA TRP A 75 -5.50 55.74 -16.21
C TRP A 75 -6.87 56.43 -16.35
N GLU A 76 -7.17 57.40 -15.53
CA GLU A 76 -8.40 58.16 -15.53
C GLU A 76 -8.13 59.65 -15.84
N CYS A 77 -9.01 60.21 -16.65
CA CYS A 77 -9.03 61.62 -16.98
C CYS A 77 -10.13 62.38 -16.21
N GLU A 78 -9.93 63.64 -15.90
CA GLU A 78 -10.97 64.50 -15.33
C GLU A 78 -12.25 64.60 -16.21
N CYS A 79 -12.14 64.32 -17.52
CA CYS A 79 -13.30 64.26 -18.41
C CYS A 79 -14.14 62.98 -18.27
N GLY A 80 -13.74 62.08 -17.38
CA GLY A 80 -14.39 60.76 -17.17
C GLY A 80 -13.90 59.66 -18.12
N HIS A 81 -12.98 59.94 -19.04
CA HIS A 81 -12.39 58.90 -19.91
C HIS A 81 -11.43 58.02 -19.11
N ARG A 82 -11.50 56.73 -19.36
CA ARG A 82 -10.63 55.68 -18.78
C ARG A 82 -9.91 54.96 -19.87
N HIS A 83 -8.62 54.69 -19.67
CA HIS A 83 -7.81 53.91 -20.59
C HIS A 83 -7.03 52.82 -19.85
N ALA A 84 -7.08 51.61 -20.34
CA ALA A 84 -6.32 50.46 -19.80
C ALA A 84 -5.11 50.21 -20.70
N ILE A 85 -3.92 50.40 -20.19
CA ILE A 85 -2.65 50.21 -20.89
C ILE A 85 -2.36 48.69 -20.99
N GLY A 86 -2.15 48.19 -22.22
CA GLY A 86 -1.90 46.77 -22.50
C GLY A 86 -0.42 46.38 -22.59
N SER A 87 0.51 47.38 -22.74
CA SER A 87 1.94 47.07 -22.84
C SER A 87 2.80 48.24 -22.44
N ILE A 88 4.09 48.02 -22.15
CA ILE A 88 5.09 49.08 -21.92
C ILE A 88 5.25 49.94 -23.18
N ALA A 89 5.17 49.33 -24.36
CA ALA A 89 5.27 50.06 -25.62
C ALA A 89 4.12 51.06 -25.78
N GLU A 90 2.88 50.66 -25.51
CA GLU A 90 1.71 51.55 -25.51
C GLU A 90 1.84 52.64 -24.46
N LEU A 91 2.31 52.31 -23.23
CA LEU A 91 2.55 53.27 -22.18
C LEU A 91 3.54 54.37 -22.63
N LYS A 92 4.63 53.99 -23.29
CA LYS A 92 5.62 54.92 -23.84
C LYS A 92 5.06 55.77 -24.97
N GLU A 93 4.27 55.18 -25.85
CA GLU A 93 3.65 55.91 -26.97
C GLU A 93 2.66 56.98 -26.48
N MET A 94 1.89 56.67 -25.44
CA MET A 94 0.86 57.57 -24.92
C MET A 94 1.42 58.57 -23.89
N SER A 95 2.60 58.33 -23.34
CA SER A 95 3.24 59.11 -22.31
C SER A 95 4.47 59.85 -22.85
N GLY A 96 4.56 61.15 -22.62
CA GLY A 96 5.79 61.92 -22.85
C GLY A 96 6.83 61.79 -21.71
N THR A 97 6.50 61.11 -20.62
CA THR A 97 7.29 61.09 -19.39
C THR A 97 7.72 59.67 -18.96
N CYS A 98 7.33 58.61 -19.69
CA CYS A 98 7.66 57.22 -19.33
C CYS A 98 9.15 56.93 -19.55
N PRO A 99 9.93 56.53 -18.51
CA PRO A 99 11.32 56.16 -18.67
C PRO A 99 11.47 54.87 -19.52
N ASP A 100 12.66 54.71 -20.13
CA ASP A 100 12.97 53.54 -20.93
C ASP A 100 13.05 52.25 -20.07
N ASP A 101 13.48 52.36 -18.84
CA ASP A 101 13.65 51.31 -17.84
C ASP A 101 12.56 51.37 -16.75
N ILE A 102 11.32 51.73 -17.11
CA ILE A 102 10.22 51.89 -16.16
C ILE A 102 10.05 50.70 -15.23
N GLU A 103 10.06 50.95 -13.93
CA GLU A 103 9.64 50.01 -12.92
C GLU A 103 8.10 50.10 -12.75
N LEU A 104 7.42 48.97 -13.01
CA LEU A 104 5.94 48.92 -13.05
C LEU A 104 5.29 48.86 -11.66
N HIS A 105 6.07 48.80 -10.56
CA HIS A 105 5.52 48.87 -9.21
C HIS A 105 5.39 50.33 -8.71
N ARG A 106 4.62 50.48 -7.65
CA ARG A 106 4.54 51.76 -6.91
C ARG A 106 5.86 52.05 -6.19
N PRO A 107 6.33 53.31 -6.11
CA PRO A 107 5.65 54.54 -6.56
C PRO A 107 5.99 54.94 -8.01
N TYR A 108 6.81 54.19 -8.72
CA TYR A 108 7.40 54.58 -9.99
C TYR A 108 6.35 54.73 -11.10
N VAL A 109 5.50 53.73 -11.30
CA VAL A 109 4.45 53.75 -12.33
C VAL A 109 3.37 54.83 -12.03
N ASP A 110 3.18 55.20 -10.76
CA ASP A 110 2.23 56.24 -10.36
C ASP A 110 2.64 57.65 -10.85
N GLN A 111 3.91 57.87 -11.20
CA GLN A 111 4.45 59.12 -11.71
C GLN A 111 4.31 59.24 -13.22
N VAL A 112 3.95 58.18 -13.90
CA VAL A 112 3.78 58.16 -15.35
C VAL A 112 2.37 58.61 -15.70
N THR A 113 2.27 59.72 -16.43
CA THR A 113 1.02 60.25 -16.96
C THR A 113 0.90 59.99 -18.44
N ILE A 114 -0.33 59.87 -18.97
CA ILE A 114 -0.60 59.68 -20.39
C ILE A 114 -1.53 60.79 -20.92
N THR A 115 -1.49 61.02 -22.21
CA THR A 115 -2.37 62.01 -22.84
C THR A 115 -3.74 61.38 -23.13
N CYS A 116 -4.80 62.03 -22.67
CA CYS A 116 -6.17 61.60 -22.92
C CYS A 116 -6.52 61.65 -24.42
N PRO A 117 -6.85 60.51 -25.03
CA PRO A 117 -7.20 60.49 -26.47
C PRO A 117 -8.52 61.22 -26.74
N HIS A 118 -9.33 61.50 -25.72
CA HIS A 118 -10.65 62.10 -25.89
C HIS A 118 -10.62 63.65 -25.74
N CYS A 119 -9.84 64.20 -24.82
CA CYS A 119 -9.84 65.62 -24.59
C CYS A 119 -8.43 66.28 -24.57
N GLY A 120 -7.36 65.49 -24.76
CA GLY A 120 -5.98 66.00 -24.80
C GLY A 120 -5.38 66.34 -23.44
N LYS A 121 -6.12 66.22 -22.33
CA LYS A 121 -5.63 66.47 -20.98
C LYS A 121 -4.79 65.30 -20.46
N GLU A 122 -4.05 65.55 -19.40
CA GLU A 122 -3.27 64.55 -18.67
C GLU A 122 -4.18 63.57 -17.91
N MET A 123 -3.83 62.30 -17.93
CA MET A 123 -4.49 61.23 -17.18
C MET A 123 -3.52 60.64 -16.17
N HIS A 124 -4.05 60.26 -15.02
CA HIS A 124 -3.32 59.66 -13.91
C HIS A 124 -3.77 58.25 -13.65
N ARG A 125 -2.83 57.37 -13.25
CA ARG A 125 -3.14 56.01 -12.89
C ARG A 125 -4.00 55.97 -11.62
N VAL A 126 -4.99 55.03 -11.57
CA VAL A 126 -5.77 54.76 -10.36
C VAL A 126 -4.89 54.20 -9.25
N PRO A 127 -5.10 54.60 -7.95
CA PRO A 127 -4.14 54.29 -6.89
C PRO A 127 -4.13 52.83 -6.44
N GLU A 128 -5.11 52.03 -6.85
CA GLU A 128 -5.27 50.67 -6.41
C GLU A 128 -4.25 49.71 -7.06
N VAL A 129 -4.02 48.55 -6.38
CA VAL A 129 -3.34 47.39 -6.93
C VAL A 129 -4.36 46.30 -7.18
N ILE A 130 -4.03 45.33 -8.05
CA ILE A 130 -4.90 44.21 -8.34
C ILE A 130 -4.86 43.15 -7.23
N ASP A 131 -5.90 42.36 -7.11
CA ASP A 131 -5.97 41.21 -6.21
C ASP A 131 -4.91 40.17 -6.58
N CYS A 132 -4.13 39.70 -5.59
CA CYS A 132 -3.12 38.67 -5.78
C CYS A 132 -3.69 37.34 -6.36
N TRP A 133 -4.98 37.11 -6.20
CA TRP A 133 -5.66 35.97 -6.85
C TRP A 133 -5.75 36.15 -8.37
N PHE A 134 -5.77 37.40 -8.87
CA PHE A 134 -5.66 37.64 -10.29
C PHE A 134 -4.26 37.31 -10.80
N ASP A 135 -3.22 37.73 -10.10
CA ASP A 135 -1.84 37.42 -10.46
C ASP A 135 -1.63 35.92 -10.51
N SER A 136 -2.05 35.18 -9.47
CA SER A 136 -1.92 33.73 -9.41
C SER A 136 -2.74 32.99 -10.48
N GLY A 137 -3.92 33.51 -10.81
CA GLY A 137 -4.79 33.00 -11.88
C GLY A 137 -4.26 33.25 -13.28
N SER A 138 -3.37 34.23 -13.44
CA SER A 138 -2.71 34.59 -14.70
C SER A 138 -1.47 33.75 -15.00
N MET A 139 -0.99 32.96 -14.03
CA MET A 139 0.23 32.18 -14.12
C MET A 139 0.35 31.35 -15.42
N PRO A 140 -0.68 30.64 -15.92
CA PRO A 140 -0.54 29.79 -17.09
C PRO A 140 0.05 30.46 -18.32
N PHE A 141 -0.25 31.73 -18.53
CA PHE A 141 0.24 32.52 -19.68
C PHE A 141 1.27 33.57 -19.28
N ALA A 142 1.17 34.17 -18.09
CA ALA A 142 2.08 35.20 -17.62
C ALA A 142 3.53 34.68 -17.47
N GLN A 143 3.73 33.44 -17.04
CA GLN A 143 5.06 32.82 -16.93
C GLN A 143 5.79 32.72 -18.29
N HIS A 144 5.07 32.71 -19.37
CA HIS A 144 5.62 32.66 -20.73
C HIS A 144 5.74 34.06 -21.38
N HIS A 145 5.30 35.14 -20.69
CA HIS A 145 5.16 36.48 -21.23
C HIS A 145 4.27 36.50 -22.50
N TYR A 146 3.27 35.61 -22.53
CA TYR A 146 2.29 35.54 -23.63
C TYR A 146 1.38 36.80 -23.61
N PRO A 147 1.05 37.39 -24.77
CA PRO A 147 1.28 36.90 -26.15
C PRO A 147 2.57 37.43 -26.78
N PHE A 148 3.42 38.16 -26.05
CA PHE A 148 4.58 38.87 -26.61
C PHE A 148 5.77 37.95 -26.87
N GLU A 149 5.94 36.89 -26.04
CA GLU A 149 7.01 35.91 -26.12
C GLU A 149 6.45 34.49 -25.93
N ASN A 150 7.23 33.47 -26.32
CA ASN A 150 6.98 32.05 -26.06
C ASN A 150 5.57 31.55 -26.43
N LYS A 151 4.96 32.15 -27.47
CA LYS A 151 3.60 31.83 -27.89
C LYS A 151 3.41 30.36 -28.23
N GLU A 152 4.29 29.76 -29.03
CA GLU A 152 4.22 28.37 -29.44
C GLU A 152 4.36 27.42 -28.23
N LEU A 153 5.25 27.75 -27.29
CA LEU A 153 5.44 26.99 -26.06
C LEU A 153 4.17 26.99 -25.19
N PHE A 154 3.58 28.16 -24.98
CA PHE A 154 2.31 28.28 -24.27
C PHE A 154 1.20 27.47 -24.95
N GLU A 155 1.01 27.63 -26.24
CA GLU A 155 -0.06 26.95 -27.00
C GLU A 155 0.11 25.42 -26.97
N SER A 156 1.35 24.90 -26.91
CA SER A 156 1.66 23.47 -26.79
C SER A 156 1.38 22.88 -25.41
N GLN A 157 1.41 23.70 -24.36
CA GLN A 157 1.27 23.25 -22.96
C GLN A 157 -0.08 23.66 -22.32
N PHE A 158 -0.90 24.42 -23.02
CA PHE A 158 -2.18 24.90 -22.52
C PHE A 158 -3.38 24.19 -23.17
N PRO A 159 -4.32 23.62 -22.39
CA PRO A 159 -4.41 23.57 -20.92
C PRO A 159 -3.36 22.63 -20.29
N ALA A 160 -2.98 22.88 -19.03
CA ALA A 160 -2.14 21.99 -18.24
C ALA A 160 -2.79 20.60 -18.12
N ASP A 161 -1.98 19.54 -18.17
CA ASP A 161 -2.51 18.18 -18.06
C ASP A 161 -3.01 17.84 -16.67
N PHE A 162 -2.39 18.40 -15.61
CA PHE A 162 -2.69 18.07 -14.23
C PHE A 162 -2.38 19.23 -13.27
N ILE A 163 -3.29 19.45 -12.30
CA ILE A 163 -3.04 20.28 -11.12
C ILE A 163 -3.52 19.57 -9.86
N SER A 164 -2.91 19.87 -8.71
CA SER A 164 -3.34 19.34 -7.43
C SER A 164 -3.14 20.35 -6.31
N GLU A 165 -4.19 20.58 -5.53
CA GLU A 165 -4.20 21.42 -4.33
C GLU A 165 -5.32 20.99 -3.40
N ALA A 166 -5.36 21.59 -2.18
CA ALA A 166 -6.37 21.26 -1.20
C ALA A 166 -7.76 21.80 -1.56
N VAL A 167 -8.78 21.25 -0.94
CA VAL A 167 -10.21 21.52 -1.23
C VAL A 167 -10.62 22.98 -1.02
N ASP A 168 -9.90 23.74 -0.20
CA ASP A 168 -10.15 25.18 0.00
C ASP A 168 -9.89 26.00 -1.26
N GLN A 169 -9.04 25.49 -2.17
CA GLN A 169 -8.71 26.15 -3.44
C GLN A 169 -9.87 26.15 -4.46
N THR A 170 -10.96 25.46 -4.19
CA THR A 170 -12.23 25.65 -4.92
C THR A 170 -12.77 27.08 -4.81
N ARG A 171 -12.38 27.82 -3.77
CA ARG A 171 -12.68 29.24 -3.56
C ARG A 171 -11.41 30.10 -3.51
N GLY A 172 -10.41 29.70 -4.27
CA GLY A 172 -9.12 30.35 -4.38
C GLY A 172 -8.53 30.11 -5.76
N TRP A 173 -7.41 29.38 -5.81
CA TRP A 173 -6.62 29.24 -7.03
C TRP A 173 -7.35 28.51 -8.18
N PHE A 174 -8.11 27.45 -7.90
CA PHE A 174 -8.87 26.77 -8.96
C PHE A 174 -9.89 27.71 -9.61
N TYR A 175 -10.55 28.55 -8.81
CA TYR A 175 -11.50 29.52 -9.33
C TYR A 175 -10.79 30.62 -10.12
N SER A 176 -9.74 31.25 -9.61
CA SER A 176 -9.03 32.34 -10.30
C SER A 176 -8.42 31.90 -11.62
N LEU A 177 -7.85 30.67 -11.68
CA LEU A 177 -7.37 30.05 -12.90
C LEU A 177 -8.49 29.90 -13.94
N LEU A 178 -9.63 29.30 -13.54
CA LEU A 178 -10.76 29.07 -14.45
C LEU A 178 -11.39 30.37 -14.90
N ALA A 179 -11.54 31.35 -13.99
CA ALA A 179 -12.14 32.64 -14.29
C ALA A 179 -11.35 33.40 -15.36
N ILE A 180 -10.04 33.57 -15.15
CA ILE A 180 -9.19 34.33 -16.09
C ILE A 180 -9.05 33.57 -17.42
N SER A 181 -8.87 32.26 -17.38
CA SER A 181 -8.79 31.45 -18.59
C SER A 181 -10.11 31.51 -19.43
N THR A 182 -11.25 31.48 -18.75
CA THR A 182 -12.56 31.61 -19.42
C THR A 182 -12.73 32.98 -20.08
N LEU A 183 -12.29 34.05 -19.38
CA LEU A 183 -12.36 35.41 -19.92
C LEU A 183 -11.48 35.64 -21.15
N LEU A 184 -10.25 35.07 -21.14
CA LEU A 184 -9.26 35.33 -22.19
C LEU A 184 -9.33 34.33 -23.33
N PHE A 185 -9.60 33.03 -23.03
CA PHE A 185 -9.46 31.94 -24.01
C PHE A 185 -10.74 31.13 -24.23
N ASP A 186 -11.82 31.39 -23.45
CA ASP A 186 -13.06 30.59 -23.43
C ASP A 186 -12.79 29.08 -23.27
N LYS A 187 -11.83 28.74 -22.39
CA LYS A 187 -11.30 27.39 -22.23
C LYS A 187 -10.89 27.14 -20.76
N ALA A 188 -11.05 25.89 -20.30
CA ALA A 188 -10.50 25.50 -19.01
C ALA A 188 -8.95 25.52 -19.03
N PRO A 189 -8.26 25.96 -17.96
CA PRO A 189 -6.80 26.07 -17.94
C PRO A 189 -6.09 24.76 -17.59
N PHE A 190 -6.84 23.73 -17.20
CA PHE A 190 -6.35 22.41 -16.82
C PHE A 190 -7.33 21.30 -17.22
N LYS A 191 -6.79 20.09 -17.45
CA LYS A 191 -7.58 18.92 -17.84
C LYS A 191 -7.99 18.07 -16.64
N ASN A 192 -7.07 17.85 -15.71
CA ASN A 192 -7.24 16.98 -14.54
C ASN A 192 -6.94 17.71 -13.25
N VAL A 193 -7.79 17.57 -12.26
CA VAL A 193 -7.63 18.16 -10.91
C VAL A 193 -7.75 17.08 -9.84
N LEU A 194 -6.66 16.81 -9.13
CA LEU A 194 -6.68 16.00 -7.92
C LEU A 194 -6.84 16.91 -6.70
N VAL A 195 -7.99 16.86 -6.06
CA VAL A 195 -8.27 17.67 -4.88
C VAL A 195 -7.79 16.95 -3.63
N GLN A 196 -6.95 17.60 -2.84
CA GLN A 196 -6.41 17.02 -1.63
C GLN A 196 -7.30 17.31 -0.41
N GLY A 197 -7.43 16.28 0.46
CA GLY A 197 -8.01 16.42 1.78
C GLY A 197 -7.04 17.12 2.76
N LEU A 198 -7.58 17.59 3.88
CA LEU A 198 -6.76 18.21 4.92
C LEU A 198 -6.05 17.16 5.77
N VAL A 199 -4.80 17.45 6.16
CA VAL A 199 -4.10 16.65 7.16
C VAL A 199 -4.57 17.08 8.54
N GLN A 200 -4.99 16.10 9.34
CA GLN A 200 -5.51 16.25 10.70
C GLN A 200 -4.54 15.60 11.70
N ASP A 201 -4.63 15.97 12.97
CA ASP A 201 -3.93 15.28 14.05
C ASP A 201 -4.50 13.86 14.28
N GLU A 202 -3.91 13.10 15.18
CA GLU A 202 -4.34 11.73 15.51
C GLU A 202 -5.80 11.64 15.98
N ASN A 203 -6.35 12.73 16.54
CA ASN A 203 -7.71 12.83 17.04
C ASN A 203 -8.70 13.31 15.96
N GLY A 204 -8.23 13.57 14.73
CA GLY A 204 -9.04 14.08 13.65
C GLY A 204 -9.34 15.59 13.74
N GLN A 205 -8.56 16.34 14.52
CA GLN A 205 -8.67 17.78 14.60
C GLN A 205 -7.79 18.46 13.56
N LYS A 206 -8.27 19.59 13.03
CA LYS A 206 -7.46 20.40 12.12
C LYS A 206 -6.19 20.86 12.81
N MET A 207 -5.04 20.59 12.22
CA MET A 207 -3.74 21.07 12.71
C MET A 207 -3.65 22.58 12.66
N SER A 208 -3.13 23.20 13.72
CA SER A 208 -2.91 24.64 13.82
C SER A 208 -1.74 24.92 14.76
N LYS A 209 -0.86 25.83 14.35
CA LYS A 209 0.25 26.30 15.21
C LYS A 209 -0.26 26.91 16.51
N SER A 210 -1.40 27.63 16.47
CA SER A 210 -2.01 28.25 17.64
C SER A 210 -2.57 27.26 18.66
N LYS A 211 -2.93 26.04 18.23
CA LYS A 211 -3.43 24.97 19.10
C LYS A 211 -2.32 24.03 19.59
N GLY A 212 -1.09 24.17 19.09
CA GLY A 212 0.04 23.32 19.47
C GLY A 212 -0.06 21.86 19.01
N ASN A 213 -0.99 21.54 18.09
CA ASN A 213 -1.20 20.19 17.55
C ASN A 213 -0.64 20.02 16.12
N ALA A 214 0.14 20.98 15.65
CA ALA A 214 0.81 20.87 14.36
C ALA A 214 2.10 20.04 14.49
N VAL A 215 2.28 19.07 13.60
CA VAL A 215 3.52 18.33 13.46
C VAL A 215 4.50 19.15 12.63
N ASP A 216 5.74 19.30 13.11
CA ASP A 216 6.79 19.93 12.32
C ASP A 216 7.27 18.96 11.24
N PRO A 217 7.15 19.31 9.95
CA PRO A 217 7.56 18.42 8.86
C PRO A 217 9.05 18.07 8.89
N MET A 218 9.91 18.98 9.35
CA MET A 218 11.37 18.73 9.40
C MET A 218 11.73 17.73 10.49
N GLU A 219 11.08 17.82 11.66
CA GLU A 219 11.25 16.82 12.73
C GLU A 219 10.75 15.44 12.27
N ALA A 220 9.61 15.40 11.58
CA ALA A 220 9.09 14.15 11.03
C ALA A 220 10.04 13.54 9.96
N LEU A 221 10.60 14.38 9.08
CA LEU A 221 11.59 13.95 8.08
C LEU A 221 12.86 13.40 8.73
N GLN A 222 13.36 14.04 9.79
CA GLN A 222 14.55 13.56 10.53
C GLN A 222 14.28 12.23 11.22
N LYS A 223 13.06 12.05 11.77
CA LYS A 223 12.69 10.85 12.54
C LYS A 223 12.41 9.64 11.65
N PHE A 224 11.70 9.79 10.57
CA PHE A 224 11.18 8.70 9.75
C PHE A 224 11.86 8.57 8.38
N GLY A 225 12.48 9.65 7.89
CA GLY A 225 12.93 9.76 6.50
C GLY A 225 11.80 10.18 5.55
N ALA A 226 12.17 10.64 4.36
CA ALA A 226 11.22 11.15 3.38
C ALA A 226 10.35 10.03 2.75
N ASP A 227 10.96 8.91 2.36
CA ASP A 227 10.24 7.81 1.69
C ASP A 227 9.11 7.22 2.56
N PRO A 228 9.31 6.91 3.88
CA PRO A 228 8.22 6.42 4.72
C PRO A 228 7.08 7.41 4.90
N LEU A 229 7.36 8.72 4.96
CA LEU A 229 6.33 9.75 5.03
C LEU A 229 5.54 9.86 3.73
N ARG A 230 6.23 9.85 2.57
CA ARG A 230 5.59 9.81 1.25
C ARG A 230 4.69 8.59 1.11
N TRP A 231 5.21 7.42 1.46
CA TRP A 231 4.48 6.14 1.41
C TRP A 231 3.22 6.16 2.29
N TYR A 232 3.33 6.71 3.49
CA TYR A 232 2.18 6.90 4.37
C TYR A 232 1.06 7.68 3.66
N PHE A 233 1.36 8.83 3.04
CA PHE A 233 0.36 9.64 2.34
C PHE A 233 -0.20 8.95 1.09
N TYR A 234 0.58 8.08 0.45
CA TYR A 234 0.10 7.33 -0.71
C TYR A 234 -0.76 6.12 -0.34
N THR A 235 -0.56 5.51 0.82
CA THR A 235 -1.24 4.24 1.19
C THR A 235 -2.38 4.40 2.18
N ASN A 236 -2.37 5.46 3.00
CA ASN A 236 -3.27 5.60 4.15
C ASN A 236 -4.74 5.75 3.74
N SER A 237 -5.02 6.66 2.80
CA SER A 237 -6.39 6.95 2.33
C SER A 237 -6.39 7.56 0.93
N ALA A 238 -7.56 7.61 0.30
CA ALA A 238 -7.71 8.35 -0.95
C ALA A 238 -7.29 9.82 -0.74
N PRO A 239 -6.56 10.42 -1.70
CA PRO A 239 -5.96 11.76 -1.53
C PRO A 239 -6.95 12.86 -1.14
N TRP A 240 -8.20 12.76 -1.55
CA TRP A 240 -9.27 13.74 -1.27
C TRP A 240 -9.95 13.59 0.08
N LEU A 241 -9.65 12.51 0.82
CA LEU A 241 -10.18 12.31 2.17
C LEU A 241 -9.26 12.96 3.21
N PRO A 242 -9.83 13.48 4.32
CA PRO A 242 -9.01 13.93 5.44
C PRO A 242 -8.10 12.80 5.95
N SER A 243 -6.81 13.07 6.04
CA SER A 243 -5.82 12.12 6.52
C SER A 243 -5.43 12.43 7.97
N ARG A 244 -5.61 11.45 8.87
CA ARG A 244 -5.18 11.58 10.27
C ARG A 244 -3.73 11.15 10.38
N PHE A 245 -2.85 12.12 10.62
CA PHE A 245 -1.43 11.83 10.77
C PHE A 245 -1.14 11.28 12.16
N HIS A 246 -0.57 10.08 12.21
CA HIS A 246 -0.04 9.50 13.44
C HIS A 246 1.20 8.65 13.16
N GLU A 247 2.19 8.77 14.02
CA GLU A 247 3.51 8.18 13.84
C GLU A 247 3.49 6.64 13.72
N LYS A 248 2.59 5.96 14.44
CA LYS A 248 2.48 4.49 14.39
C LYS A 248 2.17 3.98 12.98
N ALA A 249 1.33 4.70 12.23
CA ALA A 249 1.00 4.30 10.86
C ALA A 249 2.18 4.50 9.89
N VAL A 250 2.99 5.55 10.10
CA VAL A 250 4.23 5.74 9.34
C VAL A 250 5.20 4.58 9.60
N VAL A 251 5.40 4.21 10.87
CA VAL A 251 6.26 3.07 11.26
C VAL A 251 5.73 1.74 10.71
N GLU A 252 4.42 1.55 10.68
CA GLU A 252 3.81 0.34 10.11
C GLU A 252 4.10 0.22 8.60
N GLY A 253 3.91 1.30 7.84
CA GLY A 253 4.29 1.36 6.42
C GLY A 253 5.77 1.12 6.21
N GLN A 254 6.63 1.72 7.06
CA GLN A 254 8.08 1.49 7.04
C GLN A 254 8.44 0.01 7.21
N LYS A 255 7.79 -0.68 8.15
CA LYS A 255 8.03 -2.12 8.38
C LYS A 255 7.53 -2.99 7.25
N LYS A 256 6.30 -2.77 6.79
CA LYS A 256 5.65 -3.63 5.80
C LYS A 256 6.28 -3.53 4.40
N PHE A 257 6.66 -2.34 3.97
CA PHE A 257 7.21 -2.12 2.64
C PHE A 257 8.72 -1.98 2.65
N PHE A 258 9.25 -0.94 3.31
CA PHE A 258 10.67 -0.60 3.20
C PHE A 258 11.59 -1.64 3.83
N SER A 259 11.27 -2.10 5.06
CA SER A 259 12.10 -3.13 5.70
C SER A 259 12.04 -4.46 4.95
N THR A 260 10.88 -4.82 4.39
CA THR A 260 10.71 -6.05 3.60
C THR A 260 11.51 -5.98 2.31
N LEU A 261 11.40 -4.88 1.56
CA LEU A 261 12.16 -4.68 0.32
C LEU A 261 13.67 -4.62 0.58
N TRP A 262 14.09 -3.86 1.61
CA TRP A 262 15.49 -3.75 1.99
C TRP A 262 16.10 -5.08 2.40
N ASN A 263 15.40 -5.86 3.21
CA ASN A 263 15.88 -7.18 3.63
C ASN A 263 15.99 -8.15 2.45
N THR A 264 15.08 -8.08 1.48
CA THR A 264 15.13 -8.87 0.25
C THR A 264 16.34 -8.46 -0.62
N TYR A 265 16.54 -7.18 -0.78
CA TYR A 265 17.71 -6.62 -1.45
C TYR A 265 19.03 -7.02 -0.74
N ALA A 266 19.11 -6.84 0.57
CA ALA A 266 20.32 -7.20 1.36
C ALA A 266 20.60 -8.70 1.29
N PHE A 267 19.57 -9.55 1.29
CA PHE A 267 19.71 -10.98 1.07
C PHE A 267 20.35 -11.27 -0.30
N PHE A 268 19.82 -10.65 -1.36
CA PHE A 268 20.39 -10.82 -2.71
C PHE A 268 21.86 -10.42 -2.75
N VAL A 269 22.21 -9.21 -2.29
CA VAL A 269 23.57 -8.68 -2.32
C VAL A 269 24.53 -9.55 -1.51
N MET A 270 24.12 -9.99 -0.32
CA MET A 270 24.95 -10.85 0.53
C MET A 270 25.35 -12.14 -0.21
N TYR A 271 24.39 -12.84 -0.80
CA TYR A 271 24.69 -14.11 -1.48
C TYR A 271 25.34 -13.90 -2.84
N ALA A 272 25.00 -12.86 -3.59
CA ALA A 272 25.67 -12.50 -4.83
C ALA A 272 27.16 -12.23 -4.60
N ASN A 273 27.52 -11.53 -3.53
CA ASN A 273 28.92 -11.29 -3.16
C ASN A 273 29.65 -12.56 -2.74
N ILE A 274 29.03 -13.47 -2.00
CA ILE A 274 29.63 -14.75 -1.58
C ILE A 274 30.03 -15.58 -2.81
N VAL A 275 29.18 -15.63 -3.84
CA VAL A 275 29.41 -16.43 -5.04
C VAL A 275 30.00 -15.63 -6.22
N ASN A 276 30.32 -14.35 -6.03
CA ASN A 276 30.78 -13.41 -7.06
C ASN A 276 29.86 -13.38 -8.29
N PHE A 277 28.56 -13.33 -8.07
CA PHE A 277 27.56 -13.33 -9.15
C PHE A 277 27.56 -11.99 -9.88
N ASP A 278 27.75 -12.02 -11.19
CA ASP A 278 27.66 -10.87 -12.09
C ASP A 278 26.45 -10.99 -13.02
N PRO A 279 25.38 -10.20 -12.81
CA PRO A 279 24.18 -10.28 -13.63
C PRO A 279 24.42 -9.91 -15.09
N THR A 280 25.49 -9.18 -15.43
CA THR A 280 25.79 -8.76 -16.81
C THR A 280 26.31 -9.91 -17.67
N GLN A 281 26.74 -11.02 -17.05
CA GLN A 281 27.23 -12.22 -17.75
C GLN A 281 26.09 -13.20 -18.12
N HIS A 282 24.86 -12.92 -17.69
CA HIS A 282 23.73 -13.80 -17.86
C HIS A 282 22.53 -13.07 -18.47
N ARG A 283 21.69 -13.82 -19.15
CA ARG A 283 20.41 -13.33 -19.67
C ARG A 283 19.28 -14.17 -19.07
N LEU A 284 18.21 -13.50 -18.63
CA LEU A 284 17.05 -14.18 -18.04
C LEU A 284 16.40 -15.20 -19.00
N GLU A 285 16.38 -14.86 -20.28
CA GLU A 285 15.81 -15.67 -21.36
C GLU A 285 16.55 -17.00 -21.57
N ASP A 286 17.82 -17.07 -21.20
CA ASP A 286 18.67 -18.26 -21.34
C ASP A 286 18.59 -19.16 -20.09
N CYS A 287 17.94 -18.70 -19.01
CA CYS A 287 17.84 -19.44 -17.76
C CYS A 287 16.75 -20.51 -17.80
N LYS A 288 17.02 -21.66 -17.20
CA LYS A 288 16.02 -22.73 -16.96
C LYS A 288 15.16 -22.40 -15.74
N LEU A 289 14.13 -21.59 -15.96
CA LEU A 289 13.25 -21.10 -14.91
C LEU A 289 12.40 -22.24 -14.30
N THR A 290 12.41 -22.32 -12.96
CA THR A 290 11.47 -23.14 -12.19
C THR A 290 10.05 -22.55 -12.22
N VAL A 291 9.08 -23.29 -11.74
CA VAL A 291 7.69 -22.76 -11.61
C VAL A 291 7.64 -21.55 -10.69
N MET A 292 8.42 -21.54 -9.61
CA MET A 292 8.50 -20.39 -8.69
C MET A 292 9.10 -19.14 -9.37
N ASP A 293 10.11 -19.32 -10.22
CA ASP A 293 10.69 -18.22 -10.99
C ASP A 293 9.68 -17.64 -11.99
N LYS A 294 9.02 -18.50 -12.74
CA LYS A 294 7.99 -18.11 -13.70
C LYS A 294 6.81 -17.40 -13.02
N TRP A 295 6.41 -17.91 -11.86
CA TRP A 295 5.36 -17.26 -11.07
C TRP A 295 5.76 -15.86 -10.63
N LEU A 296 6.95 -15.68 -10.04
CA LEU A 296 7.40 -14.36 -9.60
C LEU A 296 7.48 -13.35 -10.76
N LEU A 297 8.00 -13.78 -11.92
CA LEU A 297 8.10 -12.93 -13.11
C LEU A 297 6.73 -12.60 -13.70
N SER A 298 5.77 -13.53 -13.68
CA SER A 298 4.39 -13.28 -14.07
C SER A 298 3.74 -12.27 -13.13
N ARG A 299 3.84 -12.48 -11.81
CA ARG A 299 3.33 -11.54 -10.79
C ARG A 299 3.95 -10.16 -10.90
N LEU A 300 5.26 -10.08 -11.19
CA LEU A 300 5.93 -8.81 -11.46
C LEU A 300 5.26 -8.06 -12.61
N ASN A 301 5.03 -8.73 -13.74
CA ASN A 301 4.40 -8.10 -14.89
C ASN A 301 2.96 -7.69 -14.63
N THR A 302 2.18 -8.53 -13.96
CA THR A 302 0.81 -8.20 -13.53
C THR A 302 0.82 -6.98 -12.58
N THR A 303 1.80 -6.90 -11.67
CA THR A 303 1.96 -5.76 -10.76
C THR A 303 2.36 -4.50 -11.50
N VAL A 304 3.34 -4.56 -12.43
CA VAL A 304 3.72 -3.42 -13.28
C VAL A 304 2.50 -2.83 -13.96
N LYS A 305 1.68 -3.68 -14.59
CA LYS A 305 0.43 -3.23 -15.23
C LYS A 305 -0.54 -2.61 -14.23
N ALA A 306 -0.78 -3.26 -13.10
CA ALA A 306 -1.71 -2.77 -12.09
C ALA A 306 -1.28 -1.41 -11.51
N VAL A 307 0.03 -1.22 -11.28
CA VAL A 307 0.56 0.06 -10.79
C VAL A 307 0.42 1.14 -11.86
N ASP A 308 0.80 0.86 -13.10
CA ASP A 308 0.71 1.81 -14.21
C ASP A 308 -0.74 2.25 -14.49
N ASP A 309 -1.65 1.28 -14.62
CA ASP A 309 -3.08 1.54 -14.83
C ASP A 309 -3.68 2.39 -13.69
N ASN A 310 -3.33 2.08 -12.44
CA ASN A 310 -3.83 2.82 -11.28
C ASN A 310 -3.23 4.22 -11.18
N LEU A 311 -1.94 4.40 -11.44
CA LEU A 311 -1.31 5.73 -11.46
C LEU A 311 -1.88 6.58 -12.60
N SER A 312 -2.07 6.00 -13.79
CA SER A 312 -2.71 6.68 -14.93
C SER A 312 -4.14 7.12 -14.63
N ALA A 313 -4.83 6.41 -13.74
CA ALA A 313 -6.18 6.75 -13.27
C ALA A 313 -6.20 7.59 -11.98
N TYR A 314 -5.05 8.07 -11.50
CA TYR A 314 -4.88 8.79 -10.23
C TYR A 314 -5.33 8.01 -8.99
N LYS A 315 -5.38 6.68 -9.05
CA LYS A 315 -5.68 5.76 -7.95
C LYS A 315 -4.40 5.37 -7.21
N VAL A 316 -3.76 6.36 -6.61
CA VAL A 316 -2.43 6.22 -5.98
C VAL A 316 -2.41 5.17 -4.85
N PRO A 317 -3.41 5.09 -3.95
CA PRO A 317 -3.42 4.06 -2.90
C PRO A 317 -3.49 2.64 -3.44
N GLU A 318 -4.25 2.41 -4.50
CA GLU A 318 -4.37 1.11 -5.17
C GLU A 318 -3.04 0.70 -5.82
N ALA A 319 -2.37 1.64 -6.48
CA ALA A 319 -1.04 1.42 -7.04
C ALA A 319 -0.02 1.04 -5.96
N ALA A 320 0.03 1.81 -4.87
CA ALA A 320 0.97 1.57 -3.78
C ALA A 320 0.72 0.22 -3.07
N ARG A 321 -0.56 -0.17 -2.88
CA ARG A 321 -0.91 -1.47 -2.30
C ARG A 321 -0.51 -2.63 -3.20
N ALA A 322 -0.80 -2.55 -4.50
CA ALA A 322 -0.39 -3.58 -5.45
C ALA A 322 1.14 -3.82 -5.42
N LEU A 323 1.92 -2.75 -5.32
CA LEU A 323 3.37 -2.84 -5.19
C LEU A 323 3.80 -3.42 -3.83
N GLN A 324 3.14 -3.04 -2.73
CA GLN A 324 3.41 -3.58 -1.41
C GLN A 324 3.14 -5.09 -1.33
N ASP A 325 2.00 -5.53 -1.89
CA ASP A 325 1.62 -6.94 -1.91
C ASP A 325 2.64 -7.75 -2.72
N PHE A 326 3.11 -7.24 -3.86
CA PHE A 326 4.17 -7.89 -4.63
C PHE A 326 5.49 -8.00 -3.86
N VAL A 327 5.90 -6.95 -3.14
CA VAL A 327 7.12 -6.98 -2.30
C VAL A 327 7.00 -8.01 -1.18
N ASP A 328 5.83 -8.16 -0.58
CA ASP A 328 5.56 -9.20 0.42
C ASP A 328 5.65 -10.60 -0.20
N GLU A 329 5.02 -10.83 -1.34
CA GLU A 329 5.08 -12.09 -2.09
C GLU A 329 6.52 -12.44 -2.51
N MET A 330 7.28 -11.48 -3.02
CA MET A 330 8.68 -11.66 -3.40
C MET A 330 9.53 -12.08 -2.19
N SER A 331 9.37 -11.44 -1.05
CA SER A 331 10.14 -11.71 0.17
C SER A 331 9.67 -12.96 0.90
N ASN A 332 8.39 -12.97 1.29
CA ASN A 332 7.83 -13.96 2.22
C ASN A 332 7.39 -15.25 1.53
N TRP A 333 7.37 -15.28 0.21
CA TRP A 333 7.03 -16.47 -0.55
C TRP A 333 8.19 -16.92 -1.44
N TYR A 334 8.58 -16.14 -2.44
CA TYR A 334 9.63 -16.54 -3.36
C TYR A 334 11.00 -16.71 -2.69
N VAL A 335 11.52 -15.66 -2.04
CA VAL A 335 12.87 -15.70 -1.43
C VAL A 335 12.92 -16.75 -0.34
N ARG A 336 11.93 -16.80 0.54
CA ARG A 336 11.91 -17.76 1.65
C ARG A 336 11.97 -19.20 1.16
N ARG A 337 11.27 -19.53 0.08
CA ARG A 337 11.25 -20.87 -0.49
C ARG A 337 12.48 -21.18 -1.33
N SER A 338 13.04 -20.18 -1.97
CA SER A 338 14.20 -20.35 -2.87
C SER A 338 15.54 -20.22 -2.16
N ARG A 339 15.57 -19.97 -0.84
CA ARG A 339 16.82 -19.81 -0.07
C ARG A 339 17.87 -20.88 -0.35
N PRO A 340 17.58 -22.19 -0.35
CA PRO A 340 18.56 -23.23 -0.60
C PRO A 340 19.26 -23.09 -1.95
N ARG A 341 18.62 -22.52 -2.95
CA ARG A 341 19.18 -22.29 -4.29
C ARG A 341 20.27 -21.21 -4.28
N PHE A 342 20.14 -20.20 -3.40
CA PHE A 342 21.11 -19.11 -3.30
C PHE A 342 22.37 -19.47 -2.54
N TRP A 343 22.29 -20.37 -1.57
CA TRP A 343 23.46 -20.80 -0.79
C TRP A 343 24.09 -22.11 -1.25
N ALA A 344 23.57 -22.72 -2.33
CA ALA A 344 24.17 -23.90 -2.92
C ALA A 344 25.63 -23.63 -3.30
N GLN A 345 26.57 -24.47 -2.80
CA GLN A 345 28.01 -24.25 -3.02
C GLN A 345 28.42 -24.46 -4.49
N ALA A 346 27.81 -25.44 -5.17
CA ALA A 346 28.09 -25.71 -6.56
C ALA A 346 27.43 -24.68 -7.50
N GLU A 347 28.15 -24.23 -8.50
CA GLU A 347 27.58 -23.49 -9.60
C GLU A 347 26.60 -24.37 -10.39
N SER A 348 25.40 -23.86 -10.66
CA SER A 348 24.37 -24.59 -11.38
C SER A 348 23.45 -23.66 -12.14
N ASP A 349 22.85 -24.17 -13.23
CA ASP A 349 21.82 -23.43 -13.98
C ASP A 349 20.67 -22.98 -13.08
N ASP A 350 20.30 -23.79 -12.07
CA ASP A 350 19.23 -23.49 -11.11
C ASP A 350 19.59 -22.29 -10.20
N ARG A 351 20.84 -22.24 -9.71
CA ARG A 351 21.33 -21.10 -8.92
C ARG A 351 21.34 -19.82 -9.75
N THR A 352 21.86 -19.88 -10.98
CA THR A 352 21.87 -18.75 -11.90
C THR A 352 20.46 -18.25 -12.20
N ALA A 353 19.51 -19.18 -12.46
CA ALA A 353 18.10 -18.84 -12.67
C ALA A 353 17.49 -18.11 -11.44
N ALA A 354 17.77 -18.58 -10.22
CA ALA A 354 17.30 -17.94 -9.00
C ALA A 354 17.85 -16.51 -8.85
N PHE A 355 19.17 -16.33 -9.06
CA PHE A 355 19.79 -14.98 -9.00
C PHE A 355 19.24 -14.04 -10.07
N MET A 356 19.14 -14.49 -11.33
CA MET A 356 18.63 -13.64 -12.42
C MET A 356 17.16 -13.27 -12.20
N THR A 357 16.33 -14.19 -11.71
CA THR A 357 14.93 -13.92 -11.39
C THR A 357 14.81 -12.86 -10.29
N LEU A 358 15.54 -13.03 -9.18
CA LEU A 358 15.46 -12.06 -8.08
C LEU A 358 16.08 -10.71 -8.43
N TYR A 359 17.19 -10.69 -9.18
CA TYR A 359 17.79 -9.48 -9.73
C TYR A 359 16.78 -8.69 -10.57
N THR A 360 16.13 -9.37 -11.54
CA THR A 360 15.13 -8.76 -12.41
C THR A 360 13.96 -8.21 -11.60
N ALA A 361 13.47 -8.96 -10.61
CA ALA A 361 12.38 -8.53 -9.75
C ALA A 361 12.75 -7.29 -8.91
N LEU A 362 13.95 -7.27 -8.29
CA LEU A 362 14.42 -6.14 -7.48
C LEU A 362 14.63 -4.87 -8.30
N VAL A 363 15.31 -4.98 -9.46
CA VAL A 363 15.56 -3.82 -10.34
C VAL A 363 14.25 -3.25 -10.88
N SER A 364 13.32 -4.12 -11.32
CA SER A 364 12.01 -3.67 -11.81
C SER A 364 11.18 -3.05 -10.68
N THR A 365 11.21 -3.63 -9.48
CA THR A 365 10.54 -3.06 -8.30
C THR A 365 11.09 -1.68 -7.95
N ALA A 366 12.41 -1.49 -7.99
CA ALA A 366 13.03 -0.18 -7.76
C ALA A 366 12.56 0.86 -8.79
N LYS A 367 12.47 0.49 -10.08
CA LYS A 367 11.98 1.38 -11.13
C LYS A 367 10.49 1.72 -10.96
N VAL A 368 9.66 0.74 -10.62
CA VAL A 368 8.21 0.94 -10.38
C VAL A 368 7.96 1.78 -9.14
N ALA A 369 8.75 1.58 -8.08
CA ALA A 369 8.63 2.30 -6.82
C ALA A 369 9.19 3.73 -6.87
N ALA A 370 10.09 4.05 -7.79
CA ALA A 370 10.84 5.31 -7.83
C ALA A 370 9.96 6.58 -7.75
N PRO A 371 8.80 6.69 -8.42
CA PRO A 371 7.93 7.86 -8.28
C PRO A 371 7.38 8.04 -6.86
N MET A 372 7.21 6.97 -6.10
CA MET A 372 6.63 6.97 -4.75
C MET A 372 7.69 6.97 -3.64
N ALA A 373 8.77 6.19 -3.82
CA ALA A 373 9.87 6.00 -2.86
C ALA A 373 11.23 6.27 -3.52
N PRO A 374 11.53 7.54 -3.86
CA PRO A 374 12.65 7.90 -4.72
C PRO A 374 14.04 7.54 -4.14
N PHE A 375 14.23 7.70 -2.83
CA PHE A 375 15.56 7.55 -2.23
C PHE A 375 15.99 6.09 -2.10
N MET A 376 15.11 5.22 -1.60
CA MET A 376 15.41 3.79 -1.52
C MET A 376 15.53 3.14 -2.91
N SER A 377 14.69 3.55 -3.84
CA SER A 377 14.74 3.07 -5.21
C SER A 377 16.05 3.43 -5.90
N GLU A 378 16.52 4.65 -5.69
CA GLU A 378 17.82 5.11 -6.19
C GLU A 378 18.97 4.29 -5.61
N GLU A 379 18.98 4.08 -4.29
CA GLU A 379 20.03 3.31 -3.62
C GLU A 379 20.10 1.86 -4.13
N ILE A 380 18.95 1.18 -4.22
CA ILE A 380 18.87 -0.18 -4.75
C ILE A 380 19.33 -0.24 -6.20
N TYR A 381 18.88 0.68 -7.04
CA TYR A 381 19.25 0.71 -8.45
C TYR A 381 20.74 0.97 -8.65
N ARG A 382 21.31 1.96 -7.97
CA ARG A 382 22.74 2.28 -8.08
C ARG A 382 23.62 1.12 -7.65
N ASN A 383 23.23 0.43 -6.58
CA ASN A 383 23.98 -0.70 -6.07
C ASN A 383 23.83 -1.95 -6.95
N LEU A 384 22.65 -2.22 -7.49
CA LEU A 384 22.43 -3.43 -8.31
C LEU A 384 22.83 -3.25 -9.77
N VAL A 385 22.65 -2.06 -10.33
CA VAL A 385 22.83 -1.81 -11.77
C VAL A 385 24.10 -1.01 -12.02
N CYS A 386 24.22 0.22 -11.50
CA CYS A 386 25.35 1.10 -11.82
C CYS A 386 26.70 0.57 -11.28
N SER A 387 26.69 -0.31 -10.28
CA SER A 387 27.91 -0.93 -9.75
C SER A 387 28.56 -1.86 -10.77
N VAL A 388 27.77 -2.56 -11.57
CA VAL A 388 28.18 -3.61 -12.51
C VAL A 388 28.10 -3.19 -13.99
N ASP A 389 27.12 -2.36 -14.37
CA ASP A 389 26.94 -1.85 -15.73
C ASP A 389 27.14 -0.34 -15.79
N LYS A 390 28.29 0.08 -16.33
CA LYS A 390 28.62 1.50 -16.49
C LYS A 390 27.95 2.18 -17.70
N SER A 391 27.27 1.41 -18.54
CA SER A 391 26.50 1.93 -19.68
C SER A 391 25.03 2.23 -19.32
N ALA A 392 24.56 1.73 -18.18
CA ALA A 392 23.21 1.99 -17.67
C ALA A 392 23.04 3.47 -17.28
N PRO A 393 21.80 4.01 -17.31
CA PRO A 393 21.51 5.32 -16.76
C PRO A 393 22.07 5.48 -15.33
N GLU A 394 22.67 6.62 -15.03
CA GLU A 394 23.32 6.87 -13.72
C GLU A 394 22.38 6.96 -12.53
N SER A 395 21.08 7.06 -12.79
CA SER A 395 20.00 7.16 -11.80
C SER A 395 18.77 6.38 -12.25
N VAL A 396 18.06 5.80 -11.28
CA VAL A 396 16.76 5.16 -11.53
C VAL A 396 15.76 6.14 -12.15
N HIS A 397 15.87 7.42 -11.81
CA HIS A 397 14.99 8.48 -12.28
C HIS A 397 15.22 8.89 -13.75
N LEU A 398 16.29 8.43 -14.35
CA LEU A 398 16.59 8.57 -15.78
C LEU A 398 16.19 7.32 -16.59
N CYS A 399 15.73 6.28 -15.93
CA CYS A 399 15.25 5.07 -16.58
C CYS A 399 13.83 5.26 -17.14
N LEU A 400 13.52 4.53 -18.19
CA LEU A 400 12.14 4.35 -18.61
C LEU A 400 11.38 3.54 -17.57
N TYR A 401 10.10 3.88 -17.36
CA TYR A 401 9.20 3.08 -16.53
C TYR A 401 9.06 1.67 -17.13
N PRO A 402 9.05 0.60 -16.31
CA PRO A 402 8.93 -0.76 -16.81
C PRO A 402 7.66 -0.96 -17.63
N ALA A 403 7.81 -1.52 -18.82
CA ALA A 403 6.68 -1.84 -19.68
C ALA A 403 6.04 -3.18 -19.29
N TYR A 404 4.72 -3.26 -19.42
CA TYR A 404 3.99 -4.52 -19.30
C TYR A 404 4.25 -5.39 -20.55
N GLU A 405 4.61 -6.66 -20.31
CA GLU A 405 4.84 -7.67 -21.34
C GLU A 405 3.84 -8.82 -21.17
N GLU A 406 2.77 -8.83 -21.95
CA GLU A 406 1.70 -9.84 -21.87
C GLU A 406 2.23 -11.28 -22.02
N SER A 407 3.25 -11.47 -22.86
CA SER A 407 3.88 -12.77 -23.10
C SER A 407 4.54 -13.39 -21.87
N ARG A 408 4.83 -12.58 -20.83
CA ARG A 408 5.40 -13.03 -19.56
C ARG A 408 4.36 -13.35 -18.50
N VAL A 409 3.08 -13.12 -18.78
CA VAL A 409 1.99 -13.34 -17.82
C VAL A 409 1.35 -14.69 -18.04
N ASP A 410 1.39 -15.52 -17.00
CA ASP A 410 0.69 -16.79 -16.92
C ASP A 410 -0.44 -16.71 -15.88
N LYS A 411 -1.64 -16.36 -16.34
CA LYS A 411 -2.83 -16.19 -15.48
C LYS A 411 -3.24 -17.47 -14.76
N GLN A 412 -3.03 -18.63 -15.37
CA GLN A 412 -3.35 -19.90 -14.75
C GLN A 412 -2.39 -20.17 -13.60
N LEU A 413 -1.09 -20.00 -13.83
CA LEU A 413 -0.06 -20.17 -12.81
C LEU A 413 -0.26 -19.21 -11.62
N GLU A 414 -0.61 -17.94 -11.89
CA GLU A 414 -0.93 -16.98 -10.83
C GLU A 414 -2.14 -17.45 -10.00
N ALA A 415 -3.24 -17.87 -10.65
CA ALA A 415 -4.44 -18.32 -9.97
C ALA A 415 -4.21 -19.59 -9.12
N GLU A 416 -3.48 -20.56 -9.67
CA GLU A 416 -3.12 -21.80 -8.94
C GLU A 416 -2.26 -21.48 -7.70
N MET A 417 -1.30 -20.56 -7.82
CA MET A 417 -0.47 -20.16 -6.69
C MET A 417 -1.24 -19.33 -5.66
N ASP A 418 -2.17 -18.47 -6.08
CA ASP A 418 -3.05 -17.72 -5.17
C ASP A 418 -3.90 -18.70 -4.32
N GLU A 419 -4.38 -19.78 -4.91
CA GLU A 419 -5.11 -20.84 -4.20
C GLU A 419 -4.20 -21.57 -3.20
N VAL A 420 -2.97 -21.92 -3.58
CA VAL A 420 -1.96 -22.49 -2.68
C VAL A 420 -1.68 -21.55 -1.50
N LEU A 421 -1.50 -20.26 -1.77
CA LEU A 421 -1.29 -19.25 -0.73
C LEU A 421 -2.48 -19.15 0.23
N GLN A 422 -3.70 -19.25 -0.27
CA GLN A 422 -4.91 -19.26 0.55
C GLN A 422 -4.94 -20.50 1.46
N VAL A 423 -4.70 -21.70 0.92
CA VAL A 423 -4.62 -22.94 1.71
C VAL A 423 -3.54 -22.84 2.79
N VAL A 424 -2.36 -22.34 2.45
CA VAL A 424 -1.26 -22.17 3.41
C VAL A 424 -1.62 -21.16 4.52
N THR A 425 -2.29 -20.07 4.16
CA THR A 425 -2.75 -19.06 5.13
C THR A 425 -3.76 -19.63 6.11
N LEU A 426 -4.77 -20.37 5.60
CA LEU A 426 -5.77 -21.04 6.43
C LEU A 426 -5.16 -22.14 7.30
N GLY A 427 -4.21 -22.92 6.75
CA GLY A 427 -3.49 -23.93 7.51
C GLY A 427 -2.66 -23.36 8.66
N ARG A 428 -2.01 -22.21 8.46
CA ARG A 428 -1.33 -21.47 9.55
C ARG A 428 -2.31 -20.95 10.59
N ALA A 429 -3.46 -20.45 10.18
CA ALA A 429 -4.52 -20.03 11.09
C ALA A 429 -5.03 -21.20 11.93
N ALA A 430 -5.24 -22.37 11.31
CA ALA A 430 -5.64 -23.59 12.02
C ALA A 430 -4.58 -24.04 13.04
N ARG A 431 -3.28 -23.97 12.69
CA ARG A 431 -2.18 -24.25 13.63
C ARG A 431 -2.19 -23.31 14.84
N ASN A 432 -2.41 -22.03 14.60
CA ASN A 432 -2.46 -21.02 15.67
C ASN A 432 -3.65 -21.28 16.62
N LEU A 433 -4.82 -21.64 16.07
CA LEU A 433 -6.00 -22.00 16.87
C LEU A 433 -5.76 -23.24 17.73
N SER A 434 -4.95 -24.19 17.24
CA SER A 434 -4.60 -25.43 17.96
C SER A 434 -3.38 -25.26 18.88
N ASN A 435 -2.77 -24.07 18.97
CA ASN A 435 -1.51 -23.81 19.65
C ASN A 435 -0.35 -24.72 19.22
N LEU A 436 -0.36 -25.17 17.95
CA LEU A 436 0.66 -26.03 17.38
C LEU A 436 1.72 -25.18 16.66
N LYS A 437 2.98 -25.31 17.12
CA LYS A 437 4.11 -24.63 16.47
C LYS A 437 4.26 -25.10 15.03
N ASN A 438 4.65 -24.21 14.13
CA ASN A 438 4.87 -24.57 12.70
C ASN A 438 5.95 -25.64 12.51
N ARG A 439 6.90 -25.76 13.45
CA ARG A 439 7.97 -26.77 13.43
C ARG A 439 7.49 -28.16 13.84
N GLN A 440 6.34 -28.27 14.51
CA GLN A 440 5.75 -29.55 14.84
C GLN A 440 5.12 -30.16 13.57
N PRO A 441 5.63 -31.29 13.04
CA PRO A 441 4.99 -31.96 11.92
C PRO A 441 3.61 -32.48 12.31
N LEU A 442 2.68 -32.48 11.35
CA LEU A 442 1.35 -33.07 11.49
C LEU A 442 1.14 -34.14 10.43
N GLN A 443 0.21 -35.07 10.69
CA GLN A 443 -0.03 -36.18 9.81
C GLN A 443 -0.66 -35.78 8.48
N ALA A 444 -1.73 -34.98 8.51
CA ALA A 444 -2.46 -34.62 7.32
C ALA A 444 -3.12 -33.23 7.38
N LEU A 445 -3.33 -32.70 6.19
CA LEU A 445 -4.20 -31.56 5.91
C LEU A 445 -5.25 -32.01 4.91
N TYR A 446 -6.48 -31.62 5.15
CA TYR A 446 -7.63 -31.82 4.25
C TYR A 446 -8.14 -30.46 3.77
N THR A 447 -8.51 -30.36 2.51
CA THR A 447 -9.05 -29.11 1.94
C THR A 447 -10.06 -29.40 0.83
N ASP A 448 -11.04 -28.52 0.67
CA ASP A 448 -11.97 -28.48 -0.44
C ASP A 448 -11.54 -27.54 -1.57
N ALA A 449 -10.28 -27.05 -1.52
CA ALA A 449 -9.66 -26.34 -2.62
C ALA A 449 -9.64 -27.19 -3.91
N ASN A 450 -9.34 -26.56 -5.04
CA ASN A 450 -9.35 -27.21 -6.34
C ASN A 450 -8.43 -28.45 -6.37
N SER A 451 -9.00 -29.61 -6.56
CA SER A 451 -8.27 -30.89 -6.68
C SER A 451 -7.42 -31.01 -7.95
N GLY A 452 -7.53 -30.05 -8.88
CA GLY A 452 -6.72 -29.98 -10.10
C GLY A 452 -5.29 -29.49 -9.88
N LEU A 453 -4.95 -29.02 -8.66
CA LEU A 453 -3.59 -28.64 -8.30
C LEU A 453 -2.65 -29.86 -8.41
N GLY A 454 -1.61 -29.75 -9.24
CA GLY A 454 -0.65 -30.82 -9.47
C GLY A 454 0.24 -31.10 -8.27
N GLN A 455 1.04 -32.17 -8.36
CA GLN A 455 1.94 -32.64 -7.29
C GLN A 455 2.87 -31.54 -6.76
N LEU A 456 3.38 -30.69 -7.63
CA LEU A 456 4.26 -29.59 -7.23
C LEU A 456 3.61 -28.65 -6.19
N TYR A 457 2.35 -28.28 -6.40
CA TYR A 457 1.62 -27.40 -5.48
C TYR A 457 1.28 -28.10 -4.18
N THR A 458 0.96 -29.39 -4.25
CA THR A 458 0.77 -30.25 -3.08
C THR A 458 2.04 -30.29 -2.23
N ASP A 459 3.22 -30.46 -2.85
CA ASP A 459 4.51 -30.46 -2.15
C ASP A 459 4.81 -29.09 -1.53
N ILE A 460 4.43 -27.99 -2.18
CA ILE A 460 4.52 -26.65 -1.61
C ILE A 460 3.70 -26.54 -0.32
N ILE A 461 2.44 -26.98 -0.34
CA ILE A 461 1.55 -26.94 0.83
C ILE A 461 2.13 -27.80 1.96
N LYS A 462 2.60 -29.02 1.66
CA LYS A 462 3.23 -29.94 2.63
C LYS A 462 4.42 -29.27 3.34
N GLN A 463 5.32 -28.67 2.58
CA GLN A 463 6.51 -28.00 3.12
C GLN A 463 6.16 -26.78 3.96
N GLU A 464 5.23 -25.95 3.49
CA GLU A 464 4.84 -24.71 4.17
C GLU A 464 4.11 -24.93 5.49
N LEU A 465 3.29 -25.96 5.53
CA LEU A 465 2.48 -26.31 6.70
C LEU A 465 3.08 -27.43 7.51
N ASN A 466 4.22 -27.98 7.07
CA ASN A 466 4.89 -29.09 7.76
C ASN A 466 3.92 -30.26 8.05
N VAL A 467 3.23 -30.70 6.99
CA VAL A 467 2.31 -31.86 7.02
C VAL A 467 2.85 -32.99 6.13
N LYS A 468 2.62 -34.22 6.52
CA LYS A 468 3.07 -35.40 5.75
C LYS A 468 2.22 -35.63 4.51
N ASP A 469 0.92 -35.32 4.61
CA ASP A 469 -0.01 -35.54 3.50
C ASP A 469 -0.98 -34.34 3.33
N VAL A 470 -1.46 -34.17 2.10
CA VAL A 470 -2.51 -33.18 1.73
C VAL A 470 -3.55 -33.90 0.91
N GLN A 471 -4.80 -33.88 1.35
CA GLN A 471 -5.93 -34.51 0.69
C GLN A 471 -6.98 -33.49 0.27
N PHE A 472 -7.35 -33.56 -1.00
CA PHE A 472 -8.43 -32.74 -1.55
C PHE A 472 -9.74 -33.50 -1.44
N LEU A 473 -10.75 -32.92 -0.78
CA LEU A 473 -12.02 -33.55 -0.50
C LEU A 473 -13.16 -32.61 -0.92
N THR A 474 -14.15 -33.16 -1.57
CA THR A 474 -15.36 -32.42 -1.94
C THR A 474 -16.37 -32.30 -0.79
N ASP A 475 -16.26 -33.20 0.21
CA ASP A 475 -17.12 -33.21 1.40
C ASP A 475 -16.29 -33.13 2.67
N MET A 476 -16.39 -31.99 3.37
CA MET A 476 -15.71 -31.73 4.64
C MET A 476 -16.57 -32.06 5.87
N SER A 477 -17.77 -32.59 5.68
CA SER A 477 -18.72 -32.87 6.77
C SER A 477 -18.20 -33.91 7.79
N GLN A 478 -17.31 -34.79 7.36
CA GLN A 478 -16.69 -35.81 8.23
C GLN A 478 -15.85 -35.22 9.39
N PHE A 479 -15.44 -33.95 9.30
CA PHE A 479 -14.67 -33.23 10.32
C PHE A 479 -15.53 -32.33 11.23
N THR A 480 -16.84 -32.32 10.97
CA THR A 480 -17.80 -31.56 11.76
C THR A 480 -18.54 -32.48 12.71
N ALA A 481 -18.49 -32.16 13.98
CA ALA A 481 -19.34 -32.79 14.98
C ALA A 481 -20.68 -32.04 15.05
N TYR A 482 -21.77 -32.78 14.97
CA TYR A 482 -23.11 -32.22 15.10
C TYR A 482 -23.67 -32.62 16.45
N THR A 483 -24.23 -31.63 17.17
CA THR A 483 -25.01 -31.88 18.38
C THR A 483 -26.42 -31.35 18.18
N PHE A 484 -27.38 -32.14 18.64
CA PHE A 484 -28.78 -31.85 18.49
C PHE A 484 -29.40 -31.52 19.85
N LYS A 485 -30.13 -30.40 19.89
CA LYS A 485 -30.91 -29.99 21.06
C LYS A 485 -32.37 -29.77 20.66
N PRO A 486 -33.33 -30.06 21.54
CA PRO A 486 -34.74 -29.80 21.22
C PRO A 486 -35.03 -28.30 21.17
N GLN A 487 -35.73 -27.82 20.13
CA GLN A 487 -36.24 -26.48 20.06
C GLN A 487 -37.42 -26.33 21.03
N LEU A 488 -37.15 -25.82 22.25
CA LEU A 488 -38.07 -25.81 23.37
C LEU A 488 -39.43 -25.15 23.08
N LYS A 489 -39.45 -24.11 22.25
CA LYS A 489 -40.66 -23.38 21.87
C LYS A 489 -41.63 -24.26 21.09
N LEU A 490 -41.13 -25.16 20.26
CA LEU A 490 -41.93 -26.05 19.42
C LEU A 490 -42.20 -27.38 20.13
N LEU A 491 -41.16 -28.01 20.66
CA LEU A 491 -41.25 -29.36 21.23
C LEU A 491 -41.80 -29.37 22.65
N GLY A 492 -41.73 -28.27 23.42
CA GLY A 492 -42.26 -28.22 24.78
C GLY A 492 -43.77 -28.55 24.85
N LYS A 493 -44.58 -28.04 23.92
CA LYS A 493 -45.98 -28.34 23.82
C LYS A 493 -46.27 -29.70 23.19
N LYS A 494 -45.42 -30.15 22.22
CA LYS A 494 -45.61 -31.42 21.48
C LYS A 494 -45.27 -32.64 22.34
N LEU A 495 -44.20 -32.58 23.11
CA LEU A 495 -43.66 -33.72 23.86
C LEU A 495 -44.01 -33.73 25.35
N GLY A 496 -44.32 -32.55 25.96
CA GLY A 496 -44.66 -32.49 27.37
C GLY A 496 -43.66 -33.17 28.29
N LYS A 497 -44.08 -34.22 29.01
CA LYS A 497 -43.21 -34.99 29.91
C LYS A 497 -42.10 -35.77 29.22
N ARG A 498 -42.28 -36.11 27.93
CA ARG A 498 -41.29 -36.82 27.08
C ARG A 498 -40.11 -35.94 26.64
N LEU A 499 -40.14 -34.65 26.92
CA LEU A 499 -39.12 -33.70 26.45
C LEU A 499 -37.75 -34.01 27.05
N ASN A 500 -37.68 -34.46 28.30
CA ASN A 500 -36.40 -34.82 28.93
C ASN A 500 -35.83 -36.09 28.32
N ASP A 501 -36.65 -37.07 28.00
CA ASP A 501 -36.22 -38.32 27.36
C ASP A 501 -35.71 -38.04 25.94
N ALA A 502 -36.42 -37.17 25.21
CA ALA A 502 -35.96 -36.70 23.89
C ALA A 502 -34.64 -35.93 23.96
N ARG A 503 -34.41 -35.10 25.01
CA ARG A 503 -33.16 -34.38 25.21
C ARG A 503 -32.02 -35.38 25.47
N GLN A 504 -32.23 -36.37 26.29
CA GLN A 504 -31.21 -37.39 26.58
C GLN A 504 -30.91 -38.20 25.34
N ALA A 505 -31.89 -38.68 24.62
CA ALA A 505 -31.75 -39.44 23.40
C ALA A 505 -30.97 -38.65 22.31
N LEU A 506 -31.27 -37.32 22.17
CA LEU A 506 -30.52 -36.43 21.27
C LEU A 506 -29.05 -36.25 21.65
N GLN A 507 -28.71 -36.29 22.95
CA GLN A 507 -27.31 -36.21 23.42
C GLN A 507 -26.52 -37.48 23.19
N GLU A 508 -27.20 -38.63 23.14
CA GLU A 508 -26.55 -39.94 22.96
C GLU A 508 -26.41 -40.36 21.47
N LEU A 509 -26.96 -39.55 20.53
CA LEU A 509 -26.86 -39.81 19.09
C LEU A 509 -25.46 -39.64 18.54
N ASP A 510 -25.09 -40.47 17.56
CA ASP A 510 -24.04 -40.11 16.62
C ASP A 510 -24.51 -38.92 15.76
N GLY A 511 -24.00 -37.72 16.09
CA GLY A 511 -24.43 -36.50 15.44
C GLY A 511 -24.23 -36.50 13.92
N SER A 512 -23.18 -37.19 13.42
CA SER A 512 -22.90 -37.22 11.98
C SER A 512 -23.88 -38.14 11.25
N ALA A 513 -24.23 -39.27 11.86
CA ALA A 513 -25.25 -40.21 11.31
C ALA A 513 -26.65 -39.56 11.34
N ALA A 514 -26.98 -38.89 12.47
CA ALA A 514 -28.25 -38.17 12.63
C ALA A 514 -28.41 -37.01 11.62
N LYS A 515 -27.33 -36.29 11.33
CA LYS A 515 -27.36 -35.23 10.31
C LYS A 515 -27.59 -35.77 8.91
N LYS A 516 -26.91 -36.86 8.55
CA LYS A 516 -27.11 -37.51 7.25
C LYS A 516 -28.55 -38.03 7.07
N GLU A 517 -29.12 -38.62 8.12
CA GLU A 517 -30.50 -39.09 8.12
C GLU A 517 -31.48 -37.92 7.93
N LEU A 518 -31.30 -36.83 8.71
CA LEU A 518 -32.13 -35.65 8.61
C LEU A 518 -32.07 -35.00 7.22
N ASP A 519 -30.89 -34.92 6.61
CA ASP A 519 -30.69 -34.34 5.28
C ASP A 519 -31.29 -35.21 4.17
N ALA A 520 -31.23 -36.54 4.34
CA ALA A 520 -31.74 -37.49 3.34
C ALA A 520 -33.25 -37.65 3.40
N THR A 521 -33.84 -37.63 4.61
CA THR A 521 -35.25 -37.99 4.81
C THR A 521 -36.15 -36.79 5.23
N GLY A 522 -35.55 -35.66 5.62
CA GLY A 522 -36.21 -34.50 6.16
C GLY A 522 -36.62 -34.66 7.63
N VAL A 523 -36.46 -35.81 8.23
CA VAL A 523 -36.83 -36.12 9.63
C VAL A 523 -35.73 -36.99 10.30
N LEU A 524 -35.56 -36.74 11.59
CA LEU A 524 -34.70 -37.56 12.45
C LEU A 524 -35.55 -38.48 13.30
N GLN A 525 -35.35 -39.79 13.20
CA GLN A 525 -36.05 -40.76 14.04
C GLN A 525 -35.37 -40.88 15.38
N LEU A 526 -36.16 -40.79 16.44
CA LEU A 526 -35.66 -40.86 17.82
C LEU A 526 -36.46 -41.92 18.58
N SER A 527 -35.75 -42.91 19.10
CA SER A 527 -36.38 -43.95 19.94
C SER A 527 -36.40 -43.50 21.39
N LEU A 528 -37.60 -43.42 21.95
CA LEU A 528 -37.82 -43.07 23.34
C LEU A 528 -38.46 -44.25 24.11
N PRO A 529 -38.36 -44.30 25.44
CA PRO A 529 -38.89 -45.40 26.25
C PRO A 529 -40.36 -45.68 25.97
N ASP A 530 -41.14 -44.65 25.65
CA ASP A 530 -42.62 -44.72 25.40
C ASP A 530 -42.97 -44.76 23.90
N GLY A 531 -42.02 -45.07 23.01
CA GLY A 531 -42.22 -45.20 21.57
C GLY A 531 -41.50 -44.13 20.75
N ASP A 532 -41.26 -44.43 19.48
CA ASP A 532 -40.48 -43.64 18.56
C ASP A 532 -41.17 -42.29 18.21
N ILE A 533 -40.34 -41.28 17.91
CA ILE A 533 -40.81 -39.98 17.41
C ILE A 533 -39.94 -39.55 16.21
N ALA A 534 -40.56 -38.81 15.29
CA ALA A 534 -39.88 -38.18 14.16
C ALA A 534 -39.83 -36.67 14.41
N LEU A 535 -38.63 -36.10 14.30
CA LEU A 535 -38.36 -34.67 14.48
C LEU A 535 -37.87 -34.03 13.19
N THR A 536 -38.40 -32.90 12.83
CA THR A 536 -37.95 -32.12 11.67
C THR A 536 -36.81 -31.18 12.03
N ALA A 537 -36.09 -30.67 11.03
CA ALA A 537 -34.98 -29.73 11.24
C ALA A 537 -35.45 -28.47 12.02
N GLU A 538 -36.69 -27.98 11.83
CA GLU A 538 -37.20 -26.82 12.52
C GLU A 538 -37.44 -27.07 14.02
N GLU A 539 -37.71 -28.33 14.39
CA GLU A 539 -37.93 -28.77 15.77
C GLU A 539 -36.62 -29.00 16.56
N LEU A 540 -35.49 -28.92 15.85
CA LEU A 540 -34.13 -29.17 16.38
C LEU A 540 -33.27 -27.91 16.34
N LEU A 541 -32.50 -27.67 17.39
CA LEU A 541 -31.39 -26.75 17.39
C LEU A 541 -30.15 -27.59 17.07
N ILE A 542 -29.59 -27.41 15.87
CA ILE A 542 -28.42 -28.12 15.41
C ILE A 542 -27.20 -27.23 15.67
N GLU A 543 -26.35 -27.66 16.58
CA GLU A 543 -25.09 -26.98 16.85
C GLU A 543 -23.96 -27.74 16.15
N THR A 544 -23.05 -27.00 15.53
CA THR A 544 -21.86 -27.55 14.89
C THR A 544 -20.63 -27.27 15.74
N ALA A 545 -19.79 -28.26 15.93
CA ALA A 545 -18.51 -28.15 16.60
C ALA A 545 -17.44 -28.84 15.77
N GLN A 546 -16.19 -28.55 16.04
CA GLN A 546 -15.09 -29.30 15.45
C GLN A 546 -15.01 -30.69 16.08
N LYS A 547 -14.72 -31.69 15.24
CA LYS A 547 -14.48 -33.04 15.73
C LYS A 547 -13.17 -33.10 16.50
N GLU A 548 -13.11 -33.82 17.59
CA GLU A 548 -11.90 -33.99 18.40
C GLU A 548 -10.74 -34.50 17.55
N GLY A 549 -9.54 -33.96 17.73
CA GLY A 549 -8.36 -34.30 16.92
C GLY A 549 -8.25 -33.55 15.59
N TYR A 550 -9.19 -32.65 15.28
CA TYR A 550 -9.15 -31.85 14.05
C TYR A 550 -9.38 -30.37 14.34
N THR A 551 -8.75 -29.52 13.54
CA THR A 551 -9.00 -28.06 13.58
C THR A 551 -9.29 -27.54 12.19
N SER A 552 -10.44 -26.89 12.03
CA SER A 552 -10.93 -26.37 10.75
C SER A 552 -10.94 -24.84 10.72
N VAL A 553 -10.56 -24.27 9.58
CA VAL A 553 -10.67 -22.84 9.26
C VAL A 553 -11.17 -22.67 7.84
N SER A 554 -12.10 -21.74 7.62
CA SER A 554 -12.66 -21.46 6.29
C SER A 554 -12.62 -19.95 6.00
N ASP A 555 -12.27 -19.60 4.78
CA ASP A 555 -12.36 -18.23 4.24
C ASP A 555 -12.56 -18.26 2.72
N ARG A 556 -13.39 -17.35 2.20
CA ARG A 556 -13.62 -17.15 0.76
C ARG A 556 -13.96 -18.44 -0.01
N GLY A 557 -14.73 -19.35 0.62
CA GLY A 557 -15.17 -20.59 -0.03
C GLY A 557 -14.17 -21.71 -0.02
N VAL A 558 -13.01 -21.57 0.63
CA VAL A 558 -12.03 -22.64 0.86
C VAL A 558 -12.00 -22.99 2.33
N THR A 559 -12.03 -24.27 2.62
CA THR A 559 -11.92 -24.85 3.97
C THR A 559 -10.64 -25.67 4.08
N VAL A 560 -9.93 -25.49 5.17
CA VAL A 560 -8.75 -26.29 5.54
C VAL A 560 -8.99 -26.93 6.90
N VAL A 561 -8.72 -28.22 6.99
CA VAL A 561 -8.77 -28.99 8.23
C VAL A 561 -7.39 -29.62 8.49
N LEU A 562 -6.85 -29.41 9.66
CA LEU A 562 -5.61 -30.05 10.14
C LEU A 562 -5.96 -31.23 11.04
N ASP A 563 -5.28 -32.37 10.81
CA ASP A 563 -5.17 -33.47 11.78
C ASP A 563 -4.19 -33.02 12.87
N THR A 564 -4.68 -32.84 14.09
CA THR A 564 -3.91 -32.34 15.23
C THR A 564 -3.46 -33.47 16.19
N ALA A 565 -3.76 -34.73 15.84
CA ALA A 565 -3.30 -35.86 16.60
C ALA A 565 -1.77 -36.07 16.42
N LEU A 566 -1.04 -36.17 17.50
CA LEU A 566 0.42 -36.29 17.51
C LEU A 566 0.82 -37.71 17.86
N THR A 567 1.53 -38.38 16.95
CA THR A 567 2.22 -39.66 17.23
C THR A 567 3.58 -39.41 17.86
N GLU A 568 4.16 -40.40 18.52
CA GLU A 568 5.51 -40.32 19.10
C GLU A 568 6.57 -39.96 18.02
N GLU A 569 6.43 -40.48 16.82
CA GLU A 569 7.31 -40.16 15.69
C GLU A 569 7.22 -38.67 15.29
N LEU A 570 6.01 -38.12 15.18
CA LEU A 570 5.80 -36.70 14.87
C LEU A 570 6.32 -35.80 15.97
N ILE A 571 6.16 -36.18 17.22
CA ILE A 571 6.71 -35.44 18.37
C ILE A 571 8.24 -35.40 18.28
N ARG A 572 8.88 -36.59 18.03
CA ARG A 572 10.35 -36.70 17.89
C ARG A 572 10.88 -35.79 16.77
N GLU A 573 10.27 -35.85 15.59
CA GLU A 573 10.65 -35.00 14.48
C GLU A 573 10.47 -33.50 14.84
N GLY A 574 9.43 -33.16 15.60
CA GLY A 574 9.23 -31.82 16.14
C GLY A 574 10.38 -31.36 17.05
N PHE A 575 10.93 -32.24 17.86
CA PHE A 575 12.12 -31.96 18.66
C PHE A 575 13.35 -31.69 17.79
N VAL A 576 13.62 -32.52 16.78
CA VAL A 576 14.74 -32.35 15.84
C VAL A 576 14.69 -30.94 15.19
N ARG A 577 13.53 -30.55 14.67
CA ARG A 577 13.36 -29.24 14.01
C ARG A 577 13.50 -28.07 14.98
N GLU A 578 13.06 -28.24 16.23
CA GLU A 578 13.24 -27.19 17.26
C GLU A 578 14.71 -27.06 17.67
N ILE A 579 15.45 -28.18 17.82
CA ILE A 579 16.90 -28.18 18.10
C ILE A 579 17.65 -27.42 16.98
N ILE A 580 17.42 -27.79 15.71
CA ILE A 580 18.05 -27.10 14.57
C ILE A 580 17.78 -25.60 14.62
N SER A 581 16.54 -25.21 14.88
CA SER A 581 16.20 -23.77 14.98
C SER A 581 16.91 -23.06 16.11
N LYS A 582 17.03 -23.68 17.29
CA LYS A 582 17.74 -23.09 18.43
C LYS A 582 19.22 -22.92 18.11
N LEU A 583 19.87 -23.94 17.57
CA LEU A 583 21.27 -23.87 17.16
C LEU A 583 21.52 -22.80 16.10
N GLN A 584 20.66 -22.67 15.07
CA GLN A 584 20.76 -21.61 14.07
C GLN A 584 20.59 -20.22 14.66
N THR A 585 19.70 -20.05 15.65
CA THR A 585 19.55 -18.79 16.37
C THR A 585 20.81 -18.46 17.17
N MET A 586 21.40 -19.42 17.87
CA MET A 586 22.62 -19.25 18.64
C MET A 586 23.83 -18.91 17.74
N ARG A 587 23.95 -19.51 16.56
CA ARG A 587 24.97 -19.12 15.56
C ARG A 587 24.89 -17.63 15.21
N LYS A 588 23.67 -17.13 14.99
CA LYS A 588 23.42 -15.71 14.69
C LYS A 588 23.79 -14.81 15.89
N GLU A 589 23.35 -15.18 17.09
CA GLU A 589 23.63 -14.43 18.32
C GLU A 589 25.13 -14.41 18.67
N ALA A 590 25.84 -15.50 18.36
CA ALA A 590 27.29 -15.58 18.48
C ALA A 590 28.05 -14.77 17.42
N GLY A 591 27.36 -14.19 16.45
CA GLY A 591 27.99 -13.40 15.38
C GLY A 591 28.72 -14.22 14.31
N PHE A 592 28.36 -15.51 14.16
CA PHE A 592 29.00 -16.37 13.14
C PHE A 592 28.49 -16.05 11.73
N ASN A 593 29.37 -16.18 10.75
CA ASN A 593 29.00 -16.08 9.36
C ASN A 593 28.12 -17.26 8.91
N VAL A 594 27.37 -17.07 7.86
CA VAL A 594 26.46 -18.10 7.32
C VAL A 594 27.21 -19.38 6.91
N THR A 595 28.46 -19.23 6.47
CA THR A 595 29.34 -20.31 6.00
C THR A 595 30.22 -20.93 7.08
N ASP A 596 30.22 -20.37 8.30
CA ASP A 596 31.09 -20.88 9.38
C ASP A 596 30.64 -22.27 9.81
N HIS A 597 31.58 -23.19 9.99
CA HIS A 597 31.36 -24.49 10.62
C HIS A 597 31.41 -24.40 12.13
N ILE A 598 30.66 -25.28 12.82
CA ILE A 598 30.54 -25.26 14.27
C ILE A 598 30.72 -26.63 14.92
N GLN A 599 31.16 -26.64 16.19
CA GLN A 599 30.93 -27.76 17.10
C GLN A 599 29.72 -27.45 17.98
N VAL A 600 28.90 -28.46 18.20
CA VAL A 600 27.69 -28.37 19.01
C VAL A 600 27.90 -29.07 20.35
N TYR A 601 27.50 -28.42 21.42
CA TYR A 601 27.56 -28.93 22.79
C TYR A 601 26.14 -28.98 23.37
N CYS A 602 25.80 -30.03 24.11
CA CYS A 602 24.47 -30.21 24.67
C CYS A 602 24.53 -30.80 26.07
N GLN A 603 23.96 -30.12 27.07
CA GLN A 603 23.80 -30.61 28.43
C GLN A 603 22.42 -30.28 29.02
N GLY A 604 21.89 -31.15 29.87
CA GLY A 604 20.63 -30.96 30.55
C GLY A 604 19.64 -32.11 30.35
N SER A 605 18.59 -31.90 29.52
CA SER A 605 17.54 -32.91 29.31
C SER A 605 18.05 -34.17 28.61
N GLU A 606 17.92 -35.33 29.29
CA GLU A 606 18.27 -36.64 28.70
C GLU A 606 17.48 -36.91 27.43
N LYS A 607 16.22 -36.48 27.36
CA LYS A 607 15.36 -36.66 26.19
C LYS A 607 15.89 -35.88 24.97
N VAL A 608 16.35 -34.63 25.18
CA VAL A 608 16.92 -33.83 24.09
C VAL A 608 18.26 -34.41 23.65
N GLN A 609 19.11 -34.89 24.58
CA GLN A 609 20.36 -35.55 24.24
C GLN A 609 20.12 -36.79 23.42
N GLN A 610 19.19 -37.66 23.81
CA GLN A 610 18.82 -38.86 23.05
C GLN A 610 18.35 -38.54 21.64
N VAL A 611 17.45 -37.53 21.48
CA VAL A 611 16.97 -37.13 20.17
C VAL A 611 18.11 -36.57 19.30
N LEU A 612 19.06 -35.86 19.91
CA LEU A 612 20.21 -35.30 19.21
C LEU A 612 21.19 -36.40 18.78
N GLU A 613 21.45 -37.38 19.62
CA GLU A 613 22.28 -38.56 19.30
C GLU A 613 21.68 -39.40 18.17
N GLU A 614 20.38 -39.72 18.25
CA GLU A 614 19.67 -40.55 17.26
C GLU A 614 19.56 -39.84 15.88
N ASN A 615 19.61 -38.51 15.84
CA ASN A 615 19.43 -37.70 14.60
C ASN A 615 20.64 -36.80 14.32
N GLN A 616 21.82 -37.14 14.84
CA GLN A 616 23.01 -36.33 14.81
C GLN A 616 23.40 -35.90 13.40
N GLU A 617 23.44 -36.84 12.44
CA GLU A 617 23.82 -36.57 11.06
C GLU A 617 22.94 -35.51 10.41
N ALA A 618 21.62 -35.64 10.53
CA ALA A 618 20.67 -34.69 9.96
C ALA A 618 20.77 -33.32 10.62
N ILE A 619 20.89 -33.26 11.94
CA ILE A 619 20.98 -31.99 12.69
C ILE A 619 22.29 -31.26 12.34
N LEU A 620 23.42 -31.97 12.38
CA LEU A 620 24.74 -31.38 12.06
C LEU A 620 24.79 -30.87 10.61
N HIS A 621 24.26 -31.65 9.66
CA HIS A 621 24.15 -31.20 8.28
C HIS A 621 23.42 -29.84 8.16
N ASP A 622 22.28 -29.70 8.82
CA ASP A 622 21.45 -28.48 8.72
C ASP A 622 22.04 -27.26 9.45
N VAL A 623 22.92 -27.48 10.43
CA VAL A 623 23.55 -26.39 11.18
C VAL A 623 25.01 -26.14 10.79
N LEU A 624 25.54 -26.82 9.77
CA LEU A 624 26.97 -26.83 9.41
C LEU A 624 27.84 -27.26 10.62
N GLY A 625 27.39 -28.29 11.33
CA GLY A 625 28.10 -28.87 12.48
C GLY A 625 29.07 -29.95 12.07
N ASP A 626 30.27 -29.96 12.65
CA ASP A 626 31.29 -30.98 12.41
C ASP A 626 31.20 -32.09 13.46
N ALA A 627 30.81 -31.77 14.68
CA ALA A 627 30.70 -32.71 15.78
C ALA A 627 29.68 -32.25 16.87
N CYS A 628 29.20 -33.23 17.64
CA CYS A 628 28.37 -33.00 18.82
C CYS A 628 29.00 -33.58 20.08
N HIS A 629 28.99 -32.83 21.18
CA HIS A 629 29.60 -33.18 22.46
C HIS A 629 28.59 -33.09 23.60
N PHE A 630 28.58 -34.03 24.51
CA PHE A 630 27.64 -34.14 25.64
C PHE A 630 28.32 -34.00 27.01
N ASP A 631 29.64 -34.09 27.07
CA ASP A 631 30.47 -34.12 28.28
C ASP A 631 30.93 -32.74 28.74
N ALA A 632 30.89 -31.73 27.89
CA ALA A 632 31.33 -30.37 28.19
C ALA A 632 30.39 -29.33 27.52
N LEU A 633 30.53 -28.07 27.90
CA LEU A 633 29.93 -26.93 27.24
C LEU A 633 31.04 -25.94 26.86
N GLU A 634 31.14 -25.60 25.56
CA GLU A 634 32.14 -24.65 25.07
C GLU A 634 31.51 -23.64 24.09
N GLY A 635 32.23 -22.52 23.87
CA GLY A 635 31.81 -21.47 22.95
C GLY A 635 30.69 -20.58 23.47
N TYR A 636 29.82 -20.12 22.59
CA TYR A 636 28.64 -19.37 22.97
C TYR A 636 27.59 -20.31 23.52
N THR A 637 27.25 -20.17 24.81
CA THR A 637 26.32 -21.04 25.53
C THR A 637 25.05 -20.32 25.88
N ALA A 638 23.91 -21.00 25.71
CA ALA A 638 22.60 -20.46 26.11
C ALA A 638 21.66 -21.58 26.57
N GLN A 639 20.89 -21.28 27.61
CA GLN A 639 19.79 -22.13 28.03
C GLN A 639 18.60 -21.92 27.11
N GLN A 640 18.03 -23.02 26.63
CA GLN A 640 16.94 -23.04 25.66
C GLN A 640 15.78 -23.91 26.15
N ASP A 641 14.57 -23.54 25.79
CA ASP A 641 13.39 -24.40 25.85
C ASP A 641 13.21 -25.12 24.53
N VAL A 642 13.21 -26.44 24.54
CA VAL A 642 12.95 -27.30 23.40
C VAL A 642 11.67 -28.09 23.67
N ASN A 643 10.53 -27.58 23.24
CA ASN A 643 9.22 -28.20 23.42
C ASN A 643 8.89 -28.58 24.89
N GLY A 644 9.21 -27.69 25.83
CA GLY A 644 9.00 -27.88 27.28
C GLY A 644 10.17 -28.52 28.02
N GLU A 645 11.20 -28.96 27.31
CA GLU A 645 12.43 -29.48 27.90
C GLU A 645 13.48 -28.37 28.01
N THR A 646 13.99 -28.14 29.23
CA THR A 646 15.07 -27.17 29.43
C THR A 646 16.42 -27.82 29.16
N VAL A 647 17.19 -27.24 28.24
CA VAL A 647 18.52 -27.74 27.83
C VAL A 647 19.49 -26.57 27.66
N THR A 648 20.77 -26.79 27.89
CA THR A 648 21.82 -25.83 27.60
C THR A 648 22.60 -26.29 26.37
N PHE A 649 22.60 -25.48 25.33
CA PHE A 649 23.44 -25.68 24.15
C PHE A 649 24.67 -24.77 24.19
N GLY A 650 25.75 -25.25 23.56
CA GLY A 650 26.93 -24.45 23.22
C GLY A 650 27.19 -24.56 21.73
N VAL A 651 27.64 -23.45 21.12
CA VAL A 651 28.11 -23.43 19.73
C VAL A 651 29.49 -22.79 19.66
N LYS A 652 30.45 -23.46 19.07
CA LYS A 652 31.82 -23.00 18.93
C LYS A 652 32.23 -23.07 17.47
N ARG A 653 32.75 -21.97 16.91
CA ARG A 653 33.25 -21.93 15.55
C ARG A 653 34.52 -22.77 15.45
N VAL A 654 34.62 -23.56 14.37
CA VAL A 654 35.80 -24.38 14.02
C VAL A 654 36.84 -23.56 13.28
#